data_d2c71ce4a87072d5dcd656d621cb4713
#
_entry.id   d2c71ce4a87072d5dcd656d621cb4713
#
_cell.length_a   1.000
_cell.length_b   1.000
_cell.length_c   1.000
_cell.angle_alpha   90.00
_cell.angle_beta   90.00
_cell.angle_gamma   90.00
#
_symmetry.space_group_name_H-M   'P 1'
#
loop_
_entity.id
_entity.type
_entity.pdbx_description
1 polymer ?
#
loop_
_entity_poly.entity_id
_entity_poly.type
_entity_poly.pdbx_seq_one_letter_code
_entity_poly.pdbx_strand_id
1 'polypeptide(L)'
;MDILNKLREELQVERWQVEAAVKLIDEGNTIPFISRYRKEATGSLNDEVLRNLYERLNYLRNLEEKKTSVMASIEEQGKLTDDLKNKILAAETLVVVEDLYRPYRPKRKTRASVAKEKGLDGLADLIREQKFSGSLEEAAAAYVNPEKGAADTKEALQGAQDILAEGISDEADYRMYIRKITMDEGKLTSTARDEKAQSVYEMYYQYEEPLKKAAGHRVLALNRGEAEKFLTVKVEAPRDRILQYLAKKVITEENPVTEAVLRAVIEDSYDRLIAPAIERDIRNELTEKAEEGAISVFGKNLEQLLMQPPIAGHVVLGWDPAFRTGCKLAVVDATGKVLDTKVIYPTAPQNKVEEAKKELKKLIDKYDISLISVGNGTASRESEQVIVDLIKELKKPVQYVIVNEAGASVYSASKLATEEFPQFDVGQRSAASIARRLQDPLSELVKIDPKSIGVGQYQHDMNQKKLGEALGGVVEDCVNRVGVDLNTASAPLLEYISGISKTVAKNIVEYREANGRFTNRKQLLKVPKLGPKAFEQCAGFLRIADGENPLDATSVHPESYPATMELLKKLELSMEDVRMLQAEAKKGRAAQNTSGADSKNTSGDAARQNVSAKNKANRKDRRQNGFNIRNTDTAMGRALAAAMQGMTLDADNGGTDKKGANASGRSGAGASNAANASTGAAAGSSTSGSQKTAAVSALERRIPDKKKLAEELGIGEITLTDIVRELEKPARDPREDMPRPILRSDVLLSLIHI
;
A
#
# COMPACT_ATOMS: atom_id res chain seq x y z
N MET A 1 23.38 -13.93 -12.63
CA MET A 1 23.10 -13.72 -11.17
C MET A 1 22.33 -14.92 -10.64
N ASP A 2 22.60 -15.39 -9.42
CA ASP A 2 21.73 -16.38 -8.75
C ASP A 2 20.52 -15.66 -8.14
N ILE A 3 19.42 -15.63 -8.90
CA ILE A 3 18.16 -14.94 -8.52
C ILE A 3 17.62 -15.50 -7.20
N LEU A 4 17.71 -16.82 -6.99
CA LEU A 4 17.17 -17.46 -5.78
C LEU A 4 17.94 -17.04 -4.52
N ASN A 5 19.28 -16.98 -4.60
CA ASN A 5 20.08 -16.46 -3.50
C ASN A 5 19.82 -14.97 -3.23
N LYS A 6 19.68 -14.15 -4.29
CA LYS A 6 19.39 -12.71 -4.13
C LYS A 6 18.06 -12.50 -3.43
N LEU A 7 17.01 -13.23 -3.84
CA LEU A 7 15.69 -13.19 -3.19
C LEU A 7 15.74 -13.63 -1.73
N ARG A 8 16.50 -14.71 -1.43
CA ARG A 8 16.71 -15.18 -0.06
C ARG A 8 17.29 -14.08 0.84
N GLU A 9 18.34 -13.41 0.37
CA GLU A 9 19.03 -12.36 1.12
C GLU A 9 18.14 -11.12 1.32
N GLU A 10 17.45 -10.68 0.28
CA GLU A 10 16.61 -9.47 0.34
C GLU A 10 15.36 -9.67 1.20
N LEU A 11 14.74 -10.85 1.13
CA LEU A 11 13.50 -11.17 1.87
C LEU A 11 13.75 -11.80 3.24
N GLN A 12 15.01 -12.13 3.56
CA GLN A 12 15.38 -12.77 4.82
C GLN A 12 14.63 -14.09 5.11
N VAL A 13 14.47 -14.90 4.08
CA VAL A 13 13.83 -16.22 4.13
C VAL A 13 14.83 -17.32 3.76
N GLU A 14 14.45 -18.59 3.98
CA GLU A 14 15.30 -19.73 3.63
C GLU A 14 15.27 -20.01 2.12
N ARG A 15 16.38 -20.53 1.59
CA ARG A 15 16.51 -20.82 0.14
C ARG A 15 15.42 -21.77 -0.37
N TRP A 16 15.14 -22.84 0.37
CA TRP A 16 14.12 -23.82 0.00
C TRP A 16 12.71 -23.19 -0.08
N GLN A 17 12.42 -22.19 0.76
CA GLN A 17 11.14 -21.45 0.73
C GLN A 17 11.02 -20.65 -0.57
N VAL A 18 12.11 -19.98 -0.99
CA VAL A 18 12.15 -19.23 -2.25
C VAL A 18 11.98 -20.19 -3.43
N GLU A 19 12.72 -21.31 -3.46
CA GLU A 19 12.62 -22.31 -4.53
C GLU A 19 11.19 -22.87 -4.67
N ALA A 20 10.57 -23.21 -3.55
CA ALA A 20 9.19 -23.71 -3.52
C ALA A 20 8.19 -22.65 -3.99
N ALA A 21 8.32 -21.40 -3.51
CA ALA A 21 7.43 -20.30 -3.90
C ALA A 21 7.56 -19.99 -5.40
N VAL A 22 8.79 -19.88 -5.92
CA VAL A 22 9.06 -19.62 -7.34
C VAL A 22 8.48 -20.74 -8.20
N LYS A 23 8.67 -22.01 -7.80
CA LYS A 23 8.09 -23.15 -8.52
C LYS A 23 6.57 -23.06 -8.59
N LEU A 24 5.90 -22.80 -7.48
CA LEU A 24 4.44 -22.68 -7.43
C LEU A 24 3.92 -21.51 -8.28
N ILE A 25 4.64 -20.37 -8.26
CA ILE A 25 4.33 -19.21 -9.11
C ILE A 25 4.48 -19.57 -10.60
N ASP A 26 5.55 -20.23 -10.98
CA ASP A 26 5.82 -20.65 -12.37
C ASP A 26 4.81 -21.70 -12.86
N GLU A 27 4.27 -22.52 -11.97
CA GLU A 27 3.14 -23.41 -12.24
C GLU A 27 1.81 -22.65 -12.42
N GLY A 28 1.81 -21.32 -12.20
CA GLY A 28 0.66 -20.42 -12.37
C GLY A 28 -0.34 -20.48 -11.21
N ASN A 29 0.12 -20.77 -9.99
CA ASN A 29 -0.69 -20.62 -8.81
C ASN A 29 -0.75 -19.15 -8.38
N THR A 30 -1.89 -18.73 -7.86
CA THR A 30 -2.10 -17.37 -7.36
C THR A 30 -1.51 -17.19 -5.96
N ILE A 31 -1.14 -15.96 -5.61
CA ILE A 31 -0.56 -15.66 -4.29
C ILE A 31 -1.50 -16.06 -3.13
N PRO A 32 -2.81 -15.71 -3.15
CA PRO A 32 -3.72 -16.12 -2.07
C PRO A 32 -3.84 -17.65 -1.94
N PHE A 33 -3.80 -18.39 -3.05
CA PHE A 33 -3.84 -19.84 -3.01
C PHE A 33 -2.57 -20.44 -2.40
N ILE A 34 -1.39 -19.93 -2.79
CA ILE A 34 -0.11 -20.38 -2.23
C ILE A 34 -0.07 -20.12 -0.72
N SER A 35 -0.38 -18.90 -0.28
CA SER A 35 -0.32 -18.51 1.13
C SER A 35 -1.32 -19.28 2.01
N ARG A 36 -2.47 -19.67 1.47
CA ARG A 36 -3.52 -20.36 2.23
C ARG A 36 -3.40 -21.89 2.18
N TYR A 37 -3.16 -22.46 0.99
CA TYR A 37 -3.28 -23.89 0.74
C TYR A 37 -1.97 -24.60 0.39
N ARG A 38 -0.84 -23.87 0.33
CA ARG A 38 0.51 -24.43 0.07
C ARG A 38 1.52 -24.06 1.17
N LYS A 39 1.01 -23.85 2.39
CA LYS A 39 1.83 -23.47 3.56
C LYS A 39 2.94 -24.47 3.87
N GLU A 40 2.64 -25.76 3.77
CA GLU A 40 3.63 -26.82 3.99
C GLU A 40 4.80 -26.71 3.00
N ALA A 41 4.49 -26.44 1.74
CA ALA A 41 5.51 -26.32 0.68
C ALA A 41 6.38 -25.07 0.82
N THR A 42 5.80 -23.97 1.35
CA THR A 42 6.50 -22.67 1.44
C THR A 42 6.99 -22.33 2.86
N GLY A 43 6.77 -23.22 3.84
CA GLY A 43 7.07 -22.90 5.24
C GLY A 43 6.27 -21.72 5.77
N SER A 44 4.99 -21.63 5.39
CA SER A 44 4.03 -20.59 5.84
C SER A 44 4.41 -19.17 5.47
N LEU A 45 5.01 -18.95 4.30
CA LEU A 45 5.16 -17.60 3.76
C LEU A 45 3.79 -16.91 3.64
N ASN A 46 3.68 -15.71 4.19
CA ASN A 46 2.45 -14.92 4.15
C ASN A 46 2.27 -14.19 2.81
N ASP A 47 1.08 -13.62 2.59
CA ASP A 47 0.72 -12.91 1.36
C ASP A 47 1.69 -11.76 1.04
N GLU A 48 2.10 -10.97 2.04
CA GLU A 48 3.00 -9.83 1.87
C GLU A 48 4.38 -10.28 1.37
N VAL A 49 4.96 -11.30 2.00
CA VAL A 49 6.26 -11.85 1.58
C VAL A 49 6.19 -12.46 0.19
N LEU A 50 5.11 -13.20 -0.13
CA LEU A 50 4.92 -13.79 -1.45
C LEU A 50 4.72 -12.76 -2.56
N ARG A 51 4.03 -11.63 -2.28
CA ARG A 51 3.90 -10.53 -3.24
C ARG A 51 5.22 -9.83 -3.48
N ASN A 52 5.95 -9.52 -2.42
CA ASN A 52 7.29 -8.93 -2.52
C ASN A 52 8.24 -9.86 -3.30
N LEU A 53 8.17 -11.17 -3.05
CA LEU A 53 8.93 -12.17 -3.80
C LEU A 53 8.56 -12.15 -5.28
N TYR A 54 7.28 -12.14 -5.62
CA TYR A 54 6.79 -12.12 -7.00
C TYR A 54 7.23 -10.87 -7.76
N GLU A 55 7.07 -9.70 -7.15
CA GLU A 55 7.48 -8.43 -7.76
C GLU A 55 9.00 -8.39 -7.99
N ARG A 56 9.75 -8.80 -6.97
CA ARG A 56 11.22 -8.80 -7.04
C ARG A 56 11.75 -9.86 -8.01
N LEU A 57 11.14 -11.03 -8.06
CA LEU A 57 11.44 -12.09 -9.04
C LEU A 57 11.30 -11.57 -10.47
N ASN A 58 10.18 -10.90 -10.76
CA ASN A 58 9.93 -10.33 -12.08
C ASN A 58 10.96 -9.24 -12.43
N TYR A 59 11.32 -8.37 -11.49
CA TYR A 59 12.38 -7.38 -11.68
C TYR A 59 13.72 -8.03 -12.00
N LEU A 60 14.15 -9.04 -11.24
CA LEU A 60 15.42 -9.73 -11.44
C LEU A 60 15.45 -10.51 -12.76
N ARG A 61 14.34 -11.12 -13.15
CA ARG A 61 14.21 -11.78 -14.46
C ARG A 61 14.34 -10.77 -15.61
N ASN A 62 13.66 -9.64 -15.52
CA ASN A 62 13.79 -8.55 -16.49
C ASN A 62 15.22 -7.99 -16.56
N LEU A 63 15.91 -7.90 -15.42
CA LEU A 63 17.30 -7.46 -15.37
C LEU A 63 18.21 -8.46 -16.11
N GLU A 64 18.08 -9.77 -15.89
CA GLU A 64 18.90 -10.80 -16.58
C GLU A 64 18.56 -10.88 -18.08
N GLU A 65 17.31 -10.73 -18.47
CA GLU A 65 16.90 -10.63 -19.86
C GLU A 65 17.54 -9.40 -20.54
N LYS A 66 17.51 -8.25 -19.87
CA LYS A 66 18.13 -7.02 -20.35
C LYS A 66 19.65 -7.18 -20.51
N LYS A 67 20.35 -7.81 -19.54
CA LYS A 67 21.78 -8.10 -19.64
C LYS A 67 22.08 -8.95 -20.88
N THR A 68 21.30 -10.00 -21.10
CA THR A 68 21.43 -10.91 -22.25
C THR A 68 21.24 -10.16 -23.56
N SER A 69 20.20 -9.36 -23.66
CA SER A 69 19.91 -8.55 -24.85
C SER A 69 21.00 -7.53 -25.14
N VAL A 70 21.53 -6.86 -24.09
CA VAL A 70 22.61 -5.88 -24.22
C VAL A 70 23.91 -6.55 -24.66
N MET A 71 24.30 -7.68 -24.06
CA MET A 71 25.48 -8.42 -24.48
C MET A 71 25.40 -8.87 -25.95
N ALA A 72 24.24 -9.41 -26.38
CA ALA A 72 24.04 -9.82 -27.75
C ALA A 72 24.22 -8.61 -28.73
N SER A 73 23.61 -7.46 -28.39
CA SER A 73 23.75 -6.25 -29.22
C SER A 73 25.18 -5.70 -29.30
N ILE A 74 25.98 -5.84 -28.24
CA ILE A 74 27.40 -5.41 -28.27
C ILE A 74 28.25 -6.44 -29.05
N GLU A 75 27.94 -7.72 -28.93
CA GLU A 75 28.61 -8.82 -29.62
C GLU A 75 28.41 -8.71 -31.14
N GLU A 76 27.18 -8.41 -31.60
CA GLU A 76 26.88 -8.13 -33.02
C GLU A 76 27.71 -6.98 -33.59
N GLN A 77 28.13 -6.04 -32.75
CA GLN A 77 29.03 -4.94 -33.14
C GLN A 77 30.52 -5.34 -33.08
N GLY A 78 30.83 -6.57 -32.66
CA GLY A 78 32.21 -7.05 -32.48
C GLY A 78 32.99 -6.34 -31.36
N LYS A 79 32.30 -5.76 -30.39
CA LYS A 79 32.89 -4.91 -29.33
C LYS A 79 32.77 -5.49 -27.93
N LEU A 80 32.21 -6.69 -27.77
CA LEU A 80 32.08 -7.34 -26.46
C LEU A 80 33.42 -7.91 -26.00
N THR A 81 34.05 -7.25 -25.03
CA THR A 81 35.26 -7.75 -24.35
C THR A 81 34.89 -8.55 -23.11
N ASP A 82 35.81 -9.46 -22.65
CA ASP A 82 35.57 -10.23 -21.44
C ASP A 82 35.39 -9.36 -20.19
N ASP A 83 36.13 -8.24 -20.08
CA ASP A 83 35.95 -7.27 -18.99
C ASP A 83 34.56 -6.66 -18.99
N LEU A 84 34.09 -6.16 -20.15
CA LEU A 84 32.76 -5.59 -20.29
C LEU A 84 31.66 -6.61 -20.00
N LYS A 85 31.81 -7.83 -20.50
CA LYS A 85 30.90 -8.94 -20.21
C LYS A 85 30.80 -9.21 -18.72
N ASN A 86 31.96 -9.27 -18.02
CA ASN A 86 31.97 -9.48 -16.58
C ASN A 86 31.31 -8.31 -15.82
N LYS A 87 31.54 -7.05 -16.23
CA LYS A 87 30.89 -5.87 -15.65
C LYS A 87 29.38 -5.91 -15.84
N ILE A 88 28.87 -6.28 -17.04
CA ILE A 88 27.43 -6.42 -17.31
C ILE A 88 26.81 -7.54 -16.46
N LEU A 89 27.47 -8.70 -16.38
CA LEU A 89 26.99 -9.81 -15.55
C LEU A 89 26.96 -9.47 -14.06
N ALA A 90 27.92 -8.69 -13.57
CA ALA A 90 27.98 -8.23 -12.18
C ALA A 90 27.00 -7.10 -11.85
N ALA A 91 26.44 -6.43 -12.84
CA ALA A 91 25.50 -5.32 -12.60
C ALA A 91 24.27 -5.78 -11.81
N GLU A 92 23.90 -5.05 -10.76
CA GLU A 92 22.77 -5.37 -9.87
C GLU A 92 21.50 -4.55 -10.17
N THR A 93 21.63 -3.55 -11.05
CA THR A 93 20.50 -2.67 -11.41
C THR A 93 20.44 -2.40 -12.91
N LEU A 94 19.24 -2.12 -13.41
CA LEU A 94 19.05 -1.74 -14.81
C LEU A 94 19.83 -0.47 -15.18
N VAL A 95 19.97 0.46 -14.26
CA VAL A 95 20.71 1.73 -14.48
C VAL A 95 22.17 1.46 -14.78
N VAL A 96 22.82 0.55 -14.04
CA VAL A 96 24.22 0.17 -14.30
C VAL A 96 24.37 -0.53 -15.65
N VAL A 97 23.42 -1.41 -16.00
CA VAL A 97 23.42 -2.07 -17.33
C VAL A 97 23.27 -1.04 -18.46
N GLU A 98 22.39 -0.06 -18.28
CA GLU A 98 22.20 1.02 -19.28
C GLU A 98 23.44 1.93 -19.39
N ASP A 99 24.13 2.24 -18.29
CA ASP A 99 25.39 3.00 -18.32
C ASP A 99 26.47 2.23 -19.09
N LEU A 100 26.62 0.92 -18.85
CA LEU A 100 27.58 0.06 -19.58
C LEU A 100 27.23 -0.10 -21.06
N TYR A 101 25.95 -0.11 -21.42
CA TYR A 101 25.48 -0.20 -22.80
C TYR A 101 25.55 1.13 -23.57
N ARG A 102 25.60 2.25 -22.88
CA ARG A 102 25.49 3.60 -23.46
C ARG A 102 26.46 3.89 -24.61
N PRO A 103 27.76 3.51 -24.58
CA PRO A 103 28.69 3.71 -25.69
C PRO A 103 28.30 2.93 -26.96
N TYR A 104 27.58 1.82 -26.81
CA TYR A 104 27.25 0.87 -27.88
C TYR A 104 25.82 1.02 -28.40
N ARG A 105 25.00 1.80 -27.68
CA ARG A 105 23.61 2.02 -28.07
C ARG A 105 23.52 2.83 -29.36
N PRO A 106 22.70 2.42 -30.34
CA PRO A 106 22.46 3.25 -31.51
C PRO A 106 21.95 4.63 -31.12
N LYS A 107 22.72 5.66 -31.43
CA LYS A 107 22.39 7.04 -31.12
C LYS A 107 21.71 7.72 -32.29
N ARG A 108 20.79 8.63 -32.01
CA ARG A 108 20.31 9.59 -33.00
C ARG A 108 21.47 10.55 -33.36
N LYS A 109 21.33 11.31 -34.44
CA LYS A 109 22.32 12.28 -34.88
C LYS A 109 22.68 13.25 -33.72
N THR A 110 23.93 13.12 -33.22
CA THR A 110 24.49 13.93 -32.14
C THR A 110 25.51 14.89 -32.71
N ARG A 111 25.96 15.93 -31.95
CA ARG A 111 27.05 16.80 -32.37
C ARG A 111 28.32 15.99 -32.67
N ALA A 112 28.64 15.04 -31.78
CA ALA A 112 29.80 14.16 -31.96
C ALA A 112 29.67 13.26 -33.19
N SER A 113 28.48 12.68 -33.47
CA SER A 113 28.29 11.86 -34.68
C SER A 113 28.42 12.67 -35.94
N VAL A 114 27.93 13.92 -35.96
CA VAL A 114 28.15 14.86 -37.06
C VAL A 114 29.62 15.22 -37.23
N ALA A 115 30.34 15.45 -36.13
CA ALA A 115 31.78 15.74 -36.16
C ALA A 115 32.58 14.53 -36.71
N LYS A 116 32.19 13.31 -36.38
CA LYS A 116 32.78 12.07 -36.94
C LYS A 116 32.51 11.94 -38.43
N GLU A 117 31.28 12.24 -38.89
CA GLU A 117 30.96 12.26 -40.33
C GLU A 117 31.83 13.28 -41.09
N LYS A 118 32.24 14.39 -40.44
CA LYS A 118 33.18 15.39 -40.97
C LYS A 118 34.63 14.92 -40.99
N GLY A 119 34.95 13.76 -40.35
CA GLY A 119 36.30 13.19 -40.27
C GLY A 119 37.21 13.81 -39.21
N LEU A 120 36.60 14.31 -38.11
CA LEU A 120 37.31 14.98 -37.03
C LEU A 120 37.78 14.03 -35.90
N ASP A 121 37.62 12.73 -36.09
CA ASP A 121 38.06 11.71 -35.09
C ASP A 121 39.57 11.79 -34.84
N GLY A 122 40.39 11.93 -35.92
CA GLY A 122 41.85 12.02 -35.79
C GLY A 122 42.32 13.24 -34.98
N LEU A 123 41.63 14.38 -35.09
CA LEU A 123 41.93 15.56 -34.27
C LEU A 123 41.53 15.34 -32.82
N ALA A 124 40.41 14.67 -32.57
CA ALA A 124 39.97 14.29 -31.22
C ALA A 124 40.97 13.32 -30.57
N ASP A 125 41.48 12.34 -31.32
CA ASP A 125 42.46 11.37 -30.83
C ASP A 125 43.79 12.06 -30.50
N LEU A 126 44.26 12.99 -31.35
CA LEU A 126 45.45 13.76 -31.09
C LEU A 126 45.36 14.54 -29.76
N ILE A 127 44.21 15.17 -29.48
CA ILE A 127 43.99 15.90 -28.23
C ILE A 127 43.92 14.89 -27.07
N ARG A 128 43.31 13.74 -27.26
CA ARG A 128 43.17 12.69 -26.27
C ARG A 128 44.48 12.09 -25.85
N GLU A 129 45.41 11.87 -26.78
CA GLU A 129 46.72 11.31 -26.50
C GLU A 129 47.64 12.23 -25.68
N GLN A 130 47.36 13.53 -25.65
CA GLN A 130 48.04 14.56 -24.85
C GLN A 130 49.57 14.66 -25.11
N LYS A 131 50.07 14.08 -26.19
CA LYS A 131 51.49 14.02 -26.52
C LYS A 131 51.90 15.07 -27.59
N PHE A 132 50.92 15.83 -28.10
CA PHE A 132 51.13 16.79 -29.16
C PHE A 132 51.92 18.02 -28.66
N SER A 133 52.97 18.40 -29.39
CA SER A 133 53.77 19.59 -29.15
C SER A 133 53.67 20.50 -30.35
N GLY A 134 52.85 21.56 -30.26
CA GLY A 134 52.61 22.51 -31.36
C GLY A 134 51.34 23.31 -31.13
N SER A 135 50.94 24.13 -32.13
CA SER A 135 49.67 24.83 -32.06
C SER A 135 48.50 23.93 -32.44
N LEU A 136 47.49 23.85 -31.60
CA LEU A 136 46.25 23.10 -31.93
C LEU A 136 45.52 23.68 -33.13
N GLU A 137 45.62 24.99 -33.35
CA GLU A 137 45.08 25.65 -34.54
C GLU A 137 45.76 25.17 -35.82
N GLU A 138 47.09 24.98 -35.80
CA GLU A 138 47.84 24.41 -36.93
C GLU A 138 47.46 22.92 -37.15
N ALA A 139 47.36 22.16 -36.09
CA ALA A 139 46.87 20.77 -36.21
C ALA A 139 45.47 20.70 -36.78
N ALA A 140 44.54 21.55 -36.32
CA ALA A 140 43.16 21.62 -36.77
C ALA A 140 43.06 22.04 -38.23
N ALA A 141 44.02 22.84 -38.77
CA ALA A 141 44.03 23.22 -40.17
C ALA A 141 44.10 22.02 -41.13
N ALA A 142 44.76 20.95 -40.72
CA ALA A 142 44.81 19.67 -41.49
C ALA A 142 43.47 18.96 -41.61
N TYR A 143 42.51 19.26 -40.73
CA TYR A 143 41.17 18.64 -40.68
C TYR A 143 40.07 19.57 -41.22
N VAL A 144 40.42 20.77 -41.71
CA VAL A 144 39.46 21.67 -42.36
C VAL A 144 39.03 21.10 -43.70
N ASN A 145 37.75 20.88 -43.84
CA ASN A 145 37.14 20.39 -45.07
C ASN A 145 35.76 21.01 -45.27
N PRO A 146 35.65 22.11 -46.03
CA PRO A 146 34.39 22.79 -46.26
C PRO A 146 33.33 21.92 -46.95
N GLU A 147 33.74 20.97 -47.81
CA GLU A 147 32.80 20.06 -48.50
C GLU A 147 32.13 19.10 -47.51
N LYS A 148 32.81 18.72 -46.45
CA LYS A 148 32.27 17.92 -45.35
C LYS A 148 31.68 18.76 -44.22
N GLY A 149 31.69 20.10 -44.35
CA GLY A 149 31.09 21.02 -43.40
C GLY A 149 31.99 21.40 -42.20
N ALA A 150 33.32 21.18 -42.29
CA ALA A 150 34.30 21.79 -41.38
C ALA A 150 34.93 22.98 -42.12
N ALA A 151 34.31 24.17 -42.02
CA ALA A 151 34.65 25.32 -42.86
C ALA A 151 35.94 26.02 -42.41
N ASP A 152 36.29 25.97 -41.13
CA ASP A 152 37.46 26.57 -40.55
C ASP A 152 38.07 25.76 -39.39
N THR A 153 39.21 26.21 -38.90
CA THR A 153 39.93 25.56 -37.78
C THR A 153 39.12 25.56 -36.47
N LYS A 154 38.30 26.57 -36.26
CA LYS A 154 37.46 26.70 -35.07
C LYS A 154 36.34 25.65 -35.06
N GLU A 155 35.68 25.45 -36.22
CA GLU A 155 34.69 24.40 -36.36
C GLU A 155 35.30 22.99 -36.23
N ALA A 156 36.52 22.80 -36.78
CA ALA A 156 37.25 21.53 -36.63
C ALA A 156 37.58 21.23 -35.16
N LEU A 157 38.10 22.21 -34.40
CA LEU A 157 38.37 22.08 -32.98
C LEU A 157 37.09 21.83 -32.16
N GLN A 158 36.03 22.60 -32.46
CA GLN A 158 34.73 22.39 -31.78
C GLN A 158 34.18 21.00 -32.02
N GLY A 159 34.27 20.48 -33.24
CA GLY A 159 33.83 19.12 -33.55
C GLY A 159 34.67 18.07 -32.83
N ALA A 160 35.98 18.23 -32.73
CA ALA A 160 36.85 17.35 -31.96
C ALA A 160 36.52 17.41 -30.46
N GLN A 161 36.24 18.58 -29.90
CA GLN A 161 35.80 18.76 -28.53
C GLN A 161 34.44 18.08 -28.28
N ASP A 162 33.47 18.16 -29.22
CA ASP A 162 32.17 17.49 -29.10
C ASP A 162 32.34 15.95 -29.09
N ILE A 163 33.27 15.38 -29.88
CA ILE A 163 33.60 13.96 -29.86
C ILE A 163 34.15 13.53 -28.49
N LEU A 164 35.12 14.32 -27.97
CA LEU A 164 35.71 14.04 -26.65
C LEU A 164 34.68 14.17 -25.50
N ALA A 165 33.87 15.23 -25.55
CA ALA A 165 32.84 15.45 -24.53
C ALA A 165 31.81 14.29 -24.48
N GLU A 166 31.38 13.77 -25.63
CA GLU A 166 30.52 12.60 -25.70
C GLU A 166 31.23 11.36 -25.19
N GLY A 167 32.49 11.15 -25.54
CA GLY A 167 33.29 10.01 -25.03
C GLY A 167 33.40 10.03 -23.51
N ILE A 168 33.68 11.17 -22.88
CA ILE A 168 33.71 11.30 -21.41
C ILE A 168 32.33 11.03 -20.82
N SER A 169 31.26 11.54 -21.45
CA SER A 169 29.89 11.32 -20.94
C SER A 169 29.39 9.89 -21.04
N ASP A 170 29.96 9.10 -21.94
CA ASP A 170 29.59 7.71 -22.16
C ASP A 170 30.37 6.74 -21.26
N GLU A 171 31.40 7.21 -20.57
CA GLU A 171 32.21 6.37 -19.68
C GLU A 171 31.40 5.95 -18.43
N ALA A 172 31.12 4.65 -18.32
CA ALA A 172 30.27 4.11 -17.27
C ALA A 172 30.84 4.32 -15.86
N ASP A 173 32.17 4.17 -15.71
CA ASP A 173 32.83 4.32 -14.39
C ASP A 173 32.72 5.79 -13.90
N TYR A 174 32.78 6.78 -14.82
CA TYR A 174 32.59 8.17 -14.44
C TYR A 174 31.14 8.44 -14.02
N ARG A 175 30.19 7.93 -14.75
CA ARG A 175 28.76 8.08 -14.44
C ARG A 175 28.40 7.46 -13.10
N MET A 176 28.88 6.24 -12.83
CA MET A 176 28.65 5.55 -11.54
C MET A 176 29.22 6.36 -10.37
N TYR A 177 30.45 6.87 -10.52
CA TYR A 177 31.08 7.70 -9.48
C TYR A 177 30.28 9.00 -9.26
N ILE A 178 29.94 9.71 -10.34
CA ILE A 178 29.21 10.99 -10.27
C ILE A 178 27.84 10.80 -9.65
N ARG A 179 27.10 9.74 -10.03
CA ARG A 179 25.81 9.41 -9.43
C ARG A 179 25.98 9.16 -7.93
N LYS A 180 26.95 8.37 -7.54
CA LYS A 180 27.23 8.05 -6.14
C LYS A 180 27.55 9.30 -5.33
N ILE A 181 28.48 10.12 -5.77
CA ILE A 181 28.87 11.32 -5.02
C ILE A 181 27.74 12.36 -4.97
N THR A 182 26.95 12.48 -6.04
CA THR A 182 25.77 13.35 -6.05
C THR A 182 24.72 12.85 -5.06
N MET A 183 24.44 11.55 -4.99
CA MET A 183 23.53 10.99 -3.99
C MET A 183 24.04 11.18 -2.56
N ASP A 184 25.37 11.04 -2.38
CA ASP A 184 26.00 11.11 -1.06
C ASP A 184 26.06 12.53 -0.48
N GLU A 185 26.35 13.52 -1.30
CA GLU A 185 26.70 14.90 -0.89
C GLU A 185 25.79 15.97 -1.51
N GLY A 186 24.99 15.61 -2.49
CA GLY A 186 24.08 16.53 -3.17
C GLY A 186 22.88 16.91 -2.34
N LYS A 187 22.22 17.97 -2.81
CA LYS A 187 21.03 18.54 -2.19
C LYS A 187 19.86 18.56 -3.17
N LEU A 188 18.66 18.34 -2.66
CA LEU A 188 17.42 18.62 -3.34
C LEU A 188 17.04 20.07 -3.02
N THR A 189 16.92 20.89 -4.05
CA THR A 189 16.60 22.32 -3.89
C THR A 189 15.32 22.67 -4.64
N SER A 190 14.60 23.65 -4.13
CA SER A 190 13.39 24.17 -4.76
C SER A 190 13.30 25.68 -4.61
N THR A 191 12.91 26.34 -5.68
CA THR A 191 12.67 27.78 -5.72
C THR A 191 11.30 28.08 -6.31
N ALA A 192 10.67 29.17 -5.88
CA ALA A 192 9.43 29.65 -6.49
C ALA A 192 9.69 30.12 -7.93
N ARG A 193 8.75 29.85 -8.84
CA ARG A 193 8.75 30.49 -10.15
C ARG A 193 8.28 31.94 -10.09
N ASP A 194 7.35 32.23 -9.19
CA ASP A 194 6.89 33.56 -8.83
C ASP A 194 6.76 33.64 -7.30
N GLU A 195 7.66 34.38 -6.66
CA GLU A 195 7.70 34.54 -5.19
C GLU A 195 6.46 35.23 -4.61
N LYS A 196 5.69 35.95 -5.46
CA LYS A 196 4.48 36.65 -5.04
C LYS A 196 3.21 35.80 -5.16
N ALA A 197 3.28 34.68 -5.82
CA ALA A 197 2.14 33.78 -5.97
C ALA A 197 1.82 33.12 -4.63
N GLN A 198 0.58 33.24 -4.17
CA GLN A 198 0.12 32.50 -3.01
C GLN A 198 -0.23 31.06 -3.40
N SER A 199 0.33 30.09 -2.69
CA SER A 199 0.05 28.67 -2.93
C SER A 199 0.26 27.83 -1.68
N VAL A 200 -0.19 26.58 -1.71
CA VAL A 200 0.08 25.59 -0.66
C VAL A 200 1.55 25.15 -0.62
N TYR A 201 2.39 25.64 -1.54
CA TYR A 201 3.81 25.29 -1.67
C TYR A 201 4.74 26.37 -1.13
N GLU A 202 4.26 27.42 -0.45
CA GLU A 202 5.08 28.52 0.08
C GLU A 202 6.27 28.04 0.93
N MET A 203 6.08 26.95 1.69
CA MET A 203 7.16 26.35 2.49
C MET A 203 8.31 25.78 1.64
N TYR A 204 8.13 25.61 0.33
CA TYR A 204 9.12 25.10 -0.60
C TYR A 204 9.66 26.18 -1.57
N TYR A 205 9.35 27.46 -1.38
CA TYR A 205 9.79 28.56 -2.25
C TYR A 205 11.29 28.84 -2.13
N GLN A 206 11.88 28.54 -0.99
CA GLN A 206 13.31 28.56 -0.73
C GLN A 206 13.65 27.34 0.10
N TYR A 207 13.82 26.21 -0.54
CA TYR A 207 13.96 24.93 0.14
C TYR A 207 15.22 24.21 -0.28
N GLU A 208 15.94 23.66 0.69
CA GLU A 208 17.06 22.73 0.45
C GLU A 208 17.10 21.62 1.50
N GLU A 209 17.43 20.41 1.08
CA GLU A 209 17.78 19.32 1.99
C GLU A 209 18.77 18.35 1.35
N PRO A 210 19.63 17.66 2.13
CA PRO A 210 20.49 16.59 1.60
C PRO A 210 19.66 15.47 0.97
N LEU A 211 20.06 14.98 -0.21
CA LEU A 211 19.35 13.93 -0.94
C LEU A 211 19.10 12.68 -0.09
N LYS A 212 20.09 12.26 0.70
CA LYS A 212 19.96 11.10 1.62
C LYS A 212 18.87 11.25 2.67
N LYS A 213 18.45 12.47 3.00
CA LYS A 213 17.44 12.78 4.01
C LYS A 213 16.09 13.14 3.41
N ALA A 214 15.99 13.16 2.09
CA ALA A 214 14.76 13.53 1.40
C ALA A 214 13.64 12.54 1.73
N ALA A 215 12.63 13.02 2.47
CA ALA A 215 11.49 12.20 2.84
C ALA A 215 10.50 12.08 1.68
N GLY A 216 9.92 10.89 1.49
CA GLY A 216 9.04 10.60 0.35
C GLY A 216 7.89 11.59 0.19
N HIS A 217 7.21 11.99 1.27
CA HIS A 217 6.11 12.94 1.19
C HIS A 217 6.55 14.34 0.70
N ARG A 218 7.80 14.76 1.00
CA ARG A 218 8.36 16.02 0.49
C ARG A 218 8.72 15.92 -0.98
N VAL A 219 9.31 14.80 -1.40
CA VAL A 219 9.59 14.53 -2.82
C VAL A 219 8.29 14.60 -3.65
N LEU A 220 7.21 13.97 -3.19
CA LEU A 220 5.91 14.01 -3.87
C LEU A 220 5.31 15.43 -3.88
N ALA A 221 5.44 16.18 -2.78
CA ALA A 221 4.98 17.58 -2.71
C ALA A 221 5.74 18.47 -3.70
N LEU A 222 7.07 18.32 -3.76
CA LEU A 222 7.94 19.07 -4.68
C LEU A 222 7.61 18.74 -6.15
N ASN A 223 7.44 17.45 -6.47
CA ASN A 223 7.07 17.03 -7.81
C ASN A 223 5.72 17.61 -8.25
N ARG A 224 4.72 17.63 -7.35
CA ARG A 224 3.41 18.21 -7.62
C ARG A 224 3.49 19.73 -7.80
N GLY A 225 4.22 20.44 -6.93
CA GLY A 225 4.43 21.88 -7.04
C GLY A 225 5.14 22.29 -8.33
N GLU A 226 6.06 21.44 -8.83
CA GLU A 226 6.71 21.63 -10.13
C GLU A 226 5.76 21.37 -11.30
N ALA A 227 4.95 20.29 -11.24
CA ALA A 227 3.95 19.97 -12.25
C ALA A 227 2.87 21.07 -12.36
N GLU A 228 2.46 21.65 -11.24
CA GLU A 228 1.52 22.78 -11.14
C GLU A 228 2.18 24.14 -11.47
N LYS A 229 3.48 24.15 -11.77
CA LYS A 229 4.28 25.33 -12.19
C LYS A 229 4.46 26.40 -11.10
N PHE A 230 4.32 26.06 -9.84
CA PHE A 230 4.69 26.94 -8.74
C PHE A 230 6.17 26.86 -8.39
N LEU A 231 6.77 25.68 -8.52
CA LEU A 231 8.15 25.42 -8.14
C LEU A 231 9.06 25.12 -9.34
N THR A 232 10.33 25.36 -9.15
CA THR A 232 11.44 24.80 -9.95
C THR A 232 12.28 23.96 -9.02
N VAL A 233 12.38 22.66 -9.29
CA VAL A 233 13.07 21.68 -8.44
C VAL A 233 14.34 21.20 -9.13
N LYS A 234 15.47 21.18 -8.40
CA LYS A 234 16.77 20.77 -8.92
C LYS A 234 17.52 19.86 -7.93
N VAL A 235 18.46 19.12 -8.48
CA VAL A 235 19.48 18.41 -7.70
C VAL A 235 20.79 19.16 -7.85
N GLU A 236 21.27 19.72 -6.76
CA GLU A 236 22.58 20.38 -6.71
C GLU A 236 23.64 19.35 -6.33
N ALA A 237 24.53 19.08 -7.27
CA ALA A 237 25.67 18.17 -7.09
C ALA A 237 26.92 18.94 -6.63
N PRO A 238 27.90 18.29 -6.00
CA PRO A 238 29.20 18.89 -5.65
C PRO A 238 30.08 19.06 -6.90
N ARG A 239 29.71 20.04 -7.76
CA ARG A 239 30.27 20.26 -9.10
C ARG A 239 31.81 20.33 -9.13
N ASP A 240 32.41 21.13 -8.25
CA ASP A 240 33.85 21.33 -8.24
C ASP A 240 34.61 20.03 -7.98
N ARG A 241 34.08 19.22 -7.07
CA ARG A 241 34.65 17.91 -6.73
C ARG A 241 34.51 16.90 -7.87
N ILE A 242 33.40 16.97 -8.60
CA ILE A 242 33.19 16.14 -9.80
C ILE A 242 34.14 16.55 -10.90
N LEU A 243 34.29 17.84 -11.18
CA LEU A 243 35.22 18.32 -12.20
C LEU A 243 36.68 17.99 -11.86
N GLN A 244 37.07 18.08 -10.59
CA GLN A 244 38.41 17.65 -10.13
C GLN A 244 38.64 16.14 -10.36
N TYR A 245 37.61 15.31 -10.06
CA TYR A 245 37.67 13.87 -10.33
C TYR A 245 37.83 13.58 -11.83
N LEU A 246 37.04 14.20 -12.68
CA LEU A 246 37.08 14.02 -14.12
C LEU A 246 38.44 14.51 -14.68
N ALA A 247 38.92 15.67 -14.22
CA ALA A 247 40.23 16.20 -14.63
C ALA A 247 41.36 15.21 -14.30
N LYS A 248 41.33 14.64 -13.09
CA LYS A 248 42.34 13.64 -12.67
C LYS A 248 42.29 12.34 -13.50
N LYS A 249 41.11 12.01 -14.06
CA LYS A 249 40.93 10.81 -14.88
C LYS A 249 41.24 11.03 -16.36
N VAL A 250 40.91 12.19 -16.86
CA VAL A 250 41.00 12.51 -18.27
C VAL A 250 42.37 13.16 -18.64
N ILE A 251 42.89 14.01 -17.74
CA ILE A 251 44.19 14.68 -17.95
C ILE A 251 45.25 13.81 -17.28
N THR A 252 46.00 13.06 -18.09
CA THR A 252 46.97 12.08 -17.63
C THR A 252 48.43 12.50 -17.87
N GLU A 253 48.64 13.48 -18.78
CA GLU A 253 49.96 14.03 -19.14
C GLU A 253 50.01 15.53 -18.86
N GLU A 254 51.15 16.03 -18.42
CA GLU A 254 51.39 17.44 -18.21
C GLU A 254 51.67 18.14 -19.55
N ASN A 255 50.63 18.55 -20.25
CA ASN A 255 50.74 19.22 -21.55
C ASN A 255 49.84 20.48 -21.56
N PRO A 256 50.42 21.69 -21.41
CA PRO A 256 49.67 22.93 -21.35
C PRO A 256 48.79 23.20 -22.57
N VAL A 257 49.19 22.66 -23.74
CA VAL A 257 48.48 22.88 -25.01
C VAL A 257 47.13 22.15 -25.02
N THR A 258 47.15 20.90 -24.59
CA THR A 258 45.93 20.06 -24.56
C THR A 258 45.15 20.21 -23.25
N GLU A 259 45.80 20.53 -22.13
CA GLU A 259 45.16 20.67 -20.83
C GLU A 259 44.02 21.69 -20.81
N ALA A 260 44.28 22.90 -21.36
CA ALA A 260 43.26 23.95 -21.37
C ALA A 260 42.01 23.55 -22.17
N VAL A 261 42.19 22.84 -23.30
CA VAL A 261 41.10 22.32 -24.12
C VAL A 261 40.36 21.19 -23.39
N LEU A 262 41.12 20.27 -22.81
CA LEU A 262 40.52 19.14 -22.07
C LEU A 262 39.72 19.60 -20.85
N ARG A 263 40.15 20.64 -20.13
CA ARG A 263 39.37 21.25 -19.05
C ARG A 263 38.04 21.80 -19.55
N ALA A 264 38.06 22.54 -20.65
CA ALA A 264 36.82 23.04 -21.27
C ALA A 264 35.90 21.91 -21.76
N VAL A 265 36.49 20.86 -22.34
CA VAL A 265 35.73 19.62 -22.74
C VAL A 265 35.11 18.92 -21.56
N ILE A 266 35.82 18.79 -20.42
CA ILE A 266 35.33 18.19 -19.20
C ILE A 266 34.14 18.98 -18.65
N GLU A 267 34.25 20.29 -18.60
CA GLU A 267 33.16 21.19 -18.17
C GLU A 267 31.93 21.04 -19.07
N ASP A 268 32.10 21.11 -20.39
CA ASP A 268 31.01 20.94 -21.36
C ASP A 268 30.38 19.55 -21.26
N SER A 269 31.19 18.49 -21.15
CA SER A 269 30.70 17.11 -20.97
C SER A 269 29.87 16.97 -19.70
N TYR A 270 30.34 17.53 -18.60
CA TYR A 270 29.61 17.49 -17.35
C TYR A 270 28.32 18.30 -17.40
N ASP A 271 28.42 19.61 -17.71
CA ASP A 271 27.27 20.52 -17.60
C ASP A 271 26.18 20.23 -18.66
N ARG A 272 26.57 19.83 -19.88
CA ARG A 272 25.62 19.59 -20.97
C ARG A 272 25.12 18.17 -21.07
N LEU A 273 25.94 17.15 -20.76
CA LEU A 273 25.64 15.76 -21.06
C LEU A 273 25.44 14.91 -19.78
N ILE A 274 26.32 15.05 -18.78
CA ILE A 274 26.30 14.18 -17.59
C ILE A 274 25.33 14.70 -16.55
N ALA A 275 25.47 15.94 -16.10
CA ALA A 275 24.70 16.50 -14.98
C ALA A 275 23.18 16.42 -15.22
N PRO A 276 22.62 16.83 -16.38
CA PRO A 276 21.17 16.74 -16.60
C PRO A 276 20.65 15.29 -16.63
N ALA A 277 21.48 14.35 -17.06
CA ALA A 277 21.13 12.93 -17.09
C ALA A 277 21.13 12.34 -15.69
N ILE A 278 22.19 12.58 -14.91
CA ILE A 278 22.31 12.10 -13.52
C ILE A 278 21.24 12.74 -12.62
N GLU A 279 20.97 14.04 -12.78
CA GLU A 279 19.88 14.71 -12.05
C GLU A 279 18.54 14.02 -12.29
N ARG A 280 18.21 13.75 -13.57
CA ARG A 280 16.96 13.04 -13.92
C ARG A 280 16.92 11.64 -13.33
N ASP A 281 18.02 10.88 -13.39
CA ASP A 281 18.10 9.54 -12.86
C ASP A 281 17.89 9.55 -11.33
N ILE A 282 18.52 10.47 -10.60
CA ILE A 282 18.36 10.62 -9.14
C ILE A 282 16.93 11.07 -8.79
N ARG A 283 16.36 12.01 -9.54
CA ARG A 283 14.98 12.44 -9.30
C ARG A 283 13.98 11.31 -9.53
N ASN A 284 14.20 10.48 -10.55
CA ASN A 284 13.38 9.29 -10.80
C ASN A 284 13.51 8.28 -9.63
N GLU A 285 14.72 7.99 -9.17
CA GLU A 285 14.97 7.10 -8.05
C GLU A 285 14.27 7.59 -6.76
N LEU A 286 14.41 8.88 -6.44
CA LEU A 286 13.72 9.48 -5.29
C LEU A 286 12.19 9.41 -5.42
N THR A 287 11.67 9.63 -6.62
CA THR A 287 10.23 9.55 -6.90
C THR A 287 9.73 8.13 -6.76
N GLU A 288 10.40 7.14 -7.36
CA GLU A 288 10.03 5.73 -7.24
C GLU A 288 10.02 5.27 -5.79
N LYS A 289 11.06 5.59 -5.02
CA LYS A 289 11.12 5.28 -3.59
C LYS A 289 10.02 5.96 -2.78
N ALA A 290 9.69 7.22 -3.11
CA ALA A 290 8.62 7.96 -2.47
C ALA A 290 7.24 7.36 -2.78
N GLU A 291 7.01 6.97 -4.04
CA GLU A 291 5.79 6.31 -4.49
C GLU A 291 5.61 4.94 -3.81
N GLU A 292 6.64 4.10 -3.75
CA GLU A 292 6.60 2.79 -3.09
C GLU A 292 6.21 2.92 -1.60
N GLY A 293 6.83 3.87 -0.89
CA GLY A 293 6.50 4.16 0.50
C GLY A 293 5.06 4.64 0.67
N ALA A 294 4.56 5.50 -0.22
CA ALA A 294 3.19 6.00 -0.20
C ALA A 294 2.17 4.90 -0.53
N ILE A 295 2.42 4.09 -1.56
CA ILE A 295 1.57 2.97 -1.97
C ILE A 295 1.42 1.95 -0.84
N SER A 296 2.50 1.65 -0.10
CA SER A 296 2.43 0.78 1.08
C SER A 296 1.47 1.32 2.16
N VAL A 297 1.51 2.63 2.43
CA VAL A 297 0.57 3.27 3.37
C VAL A 297 -0.86 3.23 2.85
N PHE A 298 -1.06 3.49 1.55
CA PHE A 298 -2.38 3.44 0.91
C PHE A 298 -2.97 2.04 0.95
N GLY A 299 -2.16 1.01 0.74
CA GLY A 299 -2.57 -0.38 0.90
C GLY A 299 -3.11 -0.67 2.30
N LYS A 300 -2.41 -0.24 3.34
CA LYS A 300 -2.85 -0.40 4.73
C LYS A 300 -4.15 0.37 5.03
N ASN A 301 -4.28 1.59 4.50
CA ASN A 301 -5.49 2.38 4.67
C ASN A 301 -6.69 1.72 3.95
N LEU A 302 -6.48 1.19 2.74
CA LEU A 302 -7.51 0.45 2.00
C LEU A 302 -7.90 -0.83 2.74
N GLU A 303 -6.94 -1.61 3.23
CA GLU A 303 -7.20 -2.81 4.03
C GLU A 303 -8.07 -2.50 5.25
N GLN A 304 -7.77 -1.43 5.97
CA GLN A 304 -8.57 -0.99 7.12
C GLN A 304 -10.01 -0.66 6.74
N LEU A 305 -10.26 -0.07 5.56
CA LEU A 305 -11.61 0.21 5.07
C LEU A 305 -12.35 -1.07 4.69
N LEU A 306 -11.69 -1.99 3.99
CA LEU A 306 -12.27 -3.23 3.51
C LEU A 306 -12.56 -4.22 4.65
N MET A 307 -11.69 -4.24 5.66
CA MET A 307 -11.78 -5.16 6.79
C MET A 307 -12.60 -4.64 7.97
N GLN A 308 -13.35 -3.56 7.80
CA GLN A 308 -14.30 -3.12 8.83
C GLN A 308 -15.38 -4.20 9.05
N PRO A 309 -15.73 -4.49 10.33
CA PRO A 309 -16.78 -5.47 10.65
C PRO A 309 -18.13 -5.04 10.06
N PRO A 310 -18.85 -5.96 9.39
CA PRO A 310 -20.18 -5.69 8.86
C PRO A 310 -21.19 -5.52 9.98
N ILE A 311 -22.19 -4.63 9.80
CA ILE A 311 -23.34 -4.46 10.67
C ILE A 311 -24.56 -5.00 9.95
N ALA A 312 -24.74 -6.30 9.99
CA ALA A 312 -25.84 -6.99 9.32
C ALA A 312 -27.14 -7.00 10.15
N GLY A 313 -28.27 -7.24 9.49
CA GLY A 313 -29.56 -7.48 10.15
C GLY A 313 -30.38 -6.22 10.46
N HIS A 314 -29.90 -5.02 10.10
CA HIS A 314 -30.57 -3.74 10.32
C HIS A 314 -31.17 -3.17 9.03
N VAL A 315 -32.31 -2.48 9.17
CA VAL A 315 -32.76 -1.53 8.15
C VAL A 315 -31.97 -0.25 8.32
N VAL A 316 -31.26 0.18 7.29
CA VAL A 316 -30.33 1.30 7.33
C VAL A 316 -30.84 2.43 6.46
N LEU A 317 -30.82 3.67 6.98
CA LEU A 317 -31.01 4.88 6.20
C LEU A 317 -29.62 5.40 5.78
N GLY A 318 -29.30 5.33 4.50
CA GLY A 318 -28.14 5.99 3.93
C GLY A 318 -28.42 7.46 3.70
N TRP A 319 -27.48 8.30 4.11
CA TRP A 319 -27.54 9.74 3.99
C TRP A 319 -26.29 10.26 3.27
N ASP A 320 -26.50 10.77 2.07
CA ASP A 320 -25.48 11.45 1.27
C ASP A 320 -25.62 12.95 1.49
N PRO A 321 -24.72 13.58 2.30
CA PRO A 321 -24.86 14.99 2.68
C PRO A 321 -24.54 15.90 1.51
N ALA A 322 -25.28 17.00 1.38
CA ALA A 322 -24.99 18.04 0.40
C ALA A 322 -25.61 19.38 0.81
N PHE A 323 -25.02 20.48 0.38
CA PHE A 323 -25.58 21.82 0.59
C PHE A 323 -26.69 22.16 -0.44
N ARG A 324 -26.28 22.67 -1.59
CA ARG A 324 -27.20 23.24 -2.60
C ARG A 324 -28.20 22.25 -3.20
N THR A 325 -27.74 21.04 -3.48
CA THR A 325 -28.51 20.02 -4.21
C THR A 325 -29.44 19.20 -3.30
N GLY A 326 -29.45 19.48 -1.99
CA GLY A 326 -30.16 18.71 -0.98
C GLY A 326 -29.47 17.35 -0.64
N CYS A 327 -29.71 16.89 0.58
CA CYS A 327 -29.25 15.61 1.04
C CYS A 327 -30.08 14.47 0.43
N LYS A 328 -29.41 13.43 -0.11
CA LYS A 328 -30.08 12.27 -0.70
C LYS A 328 -30.17 11.17 0.34
N LEU A 329 -31.31 10.55 0.42
CA LEU A 329 -31.62 9.47 1.34
C LEU A 329 -31.94 8.20 0.58
N ALA A 330 -31.50 7.06 1.10
CA ALA A 330 -31.92 5.73 0.63
C ALA A 330 -32.18 4.82 1.84
N VAL A 331 -33.35 4.21 1.89
CA VAL A 331 -33.69 3.20 2.89
C VAL A 331 -33.34 1.83 2.32
N VAL A 332 -32.49 1.09 3.03
CA VAL A 332 -32.00 -0.22 2.61
C VAL A 332 -32.37 -1.26 3.66
N ASP A 333 -33.00 -2.34 3.25
CA ASP A 333 -33.37 -3.44 4.16
C ASP A 333 -32.14 -4.27 4.59
N ALA A 334 -32.37 -5.21 5.50
CA ALA A 334 -31.31 -6.07 6.04
C ALA A 334 -30.59 -6.95 4.99
N THR A 335 -31.13 -7.07 3.77
CA THR A 335 -30.55 -7.83 2.66
C THR A 335 -29.78 -6.96 1.66
N GLY A 336 -29.76 -5.64 1.88
CA GLY A 336 -29.14 -4.67 0.97
C GLY A 336 -30.06 -4.17 -0.15
N LYS A 337 -31.37 -4.54 -0.14
CA LYS A 337 -32.35 -4.06 -1.13
C LYS A 337 -32.81 -2.65 -0.79
N VAL A 338 -32.82 -1.75 -1.77
CA VAL A 338 -33.35 -0.40 -1.59
C VAL A 338 -34.87 -0.44 -1.57
N LEU A 339 -35.47 0.08 -0.48
CA LEU A 339 -36.91 0.11 -0.27
C LEU A 339 -37.54 1.47 -0.67
N ASP A 340 -36.82 2.58 -0.42
CA ASP A 340 -37.29 3.93 -0.69
C ASP A 340 -36.12 4.90 -0.88
N THR A 341 -36.34 5.99 -1.59
CA THR A 341 -35.37 7.10 -1.74
C THR A 341 -36.05 8.43 -1.59
N LYS A 342 -35.34 9.42 -1.03
CA LYS A 342 -35.88 10.77 -0.79
C LYS A 342 -34.78 11.81 -0.92
N VAL A 343 -35.16 13.05 -1.25
CA VAL A 343 -34.26 14.21 -1.16
C VAL A 343 -34.85 15.18 -0.11
N ILE A 344 -34.01 15.64 0.80
CA ILE A 344 -34.35 16.60 1.85
C ILE A 344 -33.36 17.76 1.84
N TYR A 345 -33.77 18.92 2.38
CA TYR A 345 -32.99 20.15 2.34
C TYR A 345 -32.75 20.75 3.74
N PRO A 346 -32.12 20.01 4.68
CA PRO A 346 -31.88 20.49 6.03
C PRO A 346 -30.74 21.49 6.14
N THR A 347 -29.88 21.57 5.13
CA THR A 347 -28.64 22.36 5.10
C THR A 347 -28.78 23.64 4.28
N ALA A 348 -27.82 24.56 4.43
CA ALA A 348 -27.78 25.80 3.64
C ALA A 348 -27.74 25.50 2.11
N PRO A 349 -28.33 26.38 1.27
CA PRO A 349 -29.00 27.64 1.60
C PRO A 349 -30.48 27.50 2.01
N GLN A 350 -31.09 26.32 1.81
CA GLN A 350 -32.54 26.15 1.98
C GLN A 350 -32.95 26.07 3.47
N ASN A 351 -32.16 25.46 4.33
CA ASN A 351 -32.35 25.32 5.79
C ASN A 351 -33.78 24.85 6.21
N LYS A 352 -34.37 23.90 5.44
CA LYS A 352 -35.71 23.36 5.71
C LYS A 352 -35.66 22.23 6.74
N VAL A 353 -35.13 22.51 7.93
CA VAL A 353 -34.85 21.51 8.98
C VAL A 353 -36.12 20.80 9.44
N GLU A 354 -37.22 21.55 9.73
CA GLU A 354 -38.47 20.97 10.25
C GLU A 354 -39.18 20.09 9.21
N GLU A 355 -39.16 20.49 7.93
CA GLU A 355 -39.67 19.65 6.84
C GLU A 355 -38.89 18.37 6.73
N ALA A 356 -37.54 18.47 6.79
CA ALA A 356 -36.66 17.32 6.75
C ALA A 356 -36.89 16.35 7.91
N LYS A 357 -37.00 16.86 9.16
CA LYS A 357 -37.31 16.04 10.34
C LYS A 357 -38.64 15.32 10.21
N LYS A 358 -39.67 15.99 9.66
CA LYS A 358 -41.00 15.39 9.44
C LYS A 358 -40.92 14.21 8.45
N GLU A 359 -40.18 14.36 7.34
CA GLU A 359 -40.00 13.28 6.36
C GLU A 359 -39.16 12.13 6.93
N LEU A 360 -38.11 12.44 7.71
CA LEU A 360 -37.27 11.43 8.37
C LEU A 360 -38.08 10.62 9.37
N LYS A 361 -38.95 11.25 10.22
CA LYS A 361 -39.81 10.53 11.16
C LYS A 361 -40.76 9.59 10.42
N LYS A 362 -41.34 10.00 9.29
CA LYS A 362 -42.18 9.12 8.47
C LYS A 362 -41.44 7.91 7.92
N LEU A 363 -40.20 8.09 7.43
CA LEU A 363 -39.38 7.00 6.91
C LEU A 363 -39.00 6.04 8.04
N ILE A 364 -38.59 6.57 9.20
CA ILE A 364 -38.17 5.77 10.37
C ILE A 364 -39.37 4.92 10.87
N ASP A 365 -40.56 5.49 10.97
CA ASP A 365 -41.76 4.78 11.41
C ASP A 365 -42.24 3.77 10.38
N LYS A 366 -42.22 4.12 9.08
CA LYS A 366 -42.70 3.26 7.98
C LYS A 366 -41.83 1.98 7.80
N TYR A 367 -40.53 2.12 7.91
CA TYR A 367 -39.60 1.06 7.58
C TYR A 367 -38.88 0.47 8.81
N ASP A 368 -39.26 0.90 10.00
CA ASP A 368 -38.63 0.47 11.27
C ASP A 368 -37.10 0.67 11.28
N ILE A 369 -36.64 1.84 10.82
CA ILE A 369 -35.22 2.18 10.70
C ILE A 369 -34.62 2.28 12.10
N SER A 370 -33.56 1.54 12.36
CA SER A 370 -32.82 1.56 13.63
C SER A 370 -31.43 2.22 13.51
N LEU A 371 -30.93 2.42 12.27
CA LEU A 371 -29.56 2.87 12.03
C LEU A 371 -29.49 3.85 10.85
N ILE A 372 -28.74 4.95 11.03
CA ILE A 372 -28.48 5.96 10.00
C ILE A 372 -27.00 5.94 9.65
N SER A 373 -26.68 5.73 8.37
CA SER A 373 -25.34 5.78 7.80
C SER A 373 -25.11 7.10 7.09
N VAL A 374 -24.21 7.94 7.59
CA VAL A 374 -23.98 9.30 7.08
C VAL A 374 -22.63 9.37 6.39
N GLY A 375 -22.58 9.87 5.15
CA GLY A 375 -21.31 10.14 4.47
C GLY A 375 -20.48 11.21 5.20
N ASN A 376 -19.16 11.09 5.14
CA ASN A 376 -18.23 12.01 5.81
C ASN A 376 -17.78 13.19 4.93
N GLY A 377 -18.42 13.44 3.79
CA GLY A 377 -18.08 14.51 2.85
C GLY A 377 -18.66 15.87 3.21
N THR A 378 -18.90 16.64 2.15
CA THR A 378 -19.44 18.02 2.26
C THR A 378 -20.78 18.04 2.99
N ALA A 379 -20.98 18.98 3.93
CA ALA A 379 -22.18 19.13 4.77
C ALA A 379 -22.43 17.97 5.77
N SER A 380 -21.45 17.14 6.05
CA SER A 380 -21.57 16.03 7.00
C SER A 380 -21.83 16.51 8.43
N ARG A 381 -21.13 17.57 8.88
CA ARG A 381 -21.29 18.13 10.24
C ARG A 381 -22.66 18.74 10.45
N GLU A 382 -23.15 19.51 9.48
CA GLU A 382 -24.50 20.11 9.50
C GLU A 382 -25.57 19.01 9.51
N SER A 383 -25.38 17.96 8.70
CA SER A 383 -26.26 16.79 8.69
C SER A 383 -26.24 16.04 10.01
N GLU A 384 -25.08 15.85 10.62
CA GLU A 384 -24.92 15.20 11.93
C GLU A 384 -25.71 15.96 13.02
N GLN A 385 -25.64 17.28 13.04
CA GLN A 385 -26.40 18.09 14.00
C GLN A 385 -27.91 17.88 13.86
N VAL A 386 -28.41 17.87 12.62
CA VAL A 386 -29.84 17.62 12.35
C VAL A 386 -30.29 16.23 12.80
N ILE A 387 -29.44 15.22 12.55
CA ILE A 387 -29.70 13.83 12.96
C ILE A 387 -29.76 13.73 14.47
N VAL A 388 -28.81 14.31 15.19
CA VAL A 388 -28.77 14.26 16.66
C VAL A 388 -29.99 14.94 17.26
N ASP A 389 -30.38 16.09 16.74
CA ASP A 389 -31.58 16.79 17.21
C ASP A 389 -32.86 15.98 16.89
N LEU A 390 -32.92 15.32 15.75
CA LEU A 390 -33.98 14.38 15.42
C LEU A 390 -34.06 13.20 16.40
N ILE A 391 -32.93 12.56 16.69
CA ILE A 391 -32.85 11.38 17.58
C ILE A 391 -33.38 11.70 18.98
N LYS A 392 -33.13 12.92 19.50
CA LYS A 392 -33.68 13.38 20.80
C LYS A 392 -35.20 13.48 20.82
N GLU A 393 -35.82 13.70 19.64
CA GLU A 393 -37.28 13.83 19.50
C GLU A 393 -38.00 12.49 19.25
N LEU A 394 -37.21 11.43 18.92
CA LEU A 394 -37.76 10.12 18.61
C LEU A 394 -38.10 9.32 19.87
N LYS A 395 -39.17 8.54 19.82
CA LYS A 395 -39.56 7.59 20.87
C LYS A 395 -38.82 6.23 20.74
N LYS A 396 -38.40 5.92 19.51
CA LYS A 396 -37.65 4.68 19.19
C LYS A 396 -36.16 4.94 19.31
N PRO A 397 -35.36 3.95 19.78
CA PRO A 397 -33.90 4.07 19.77
C PRO A 397 -33.39 3.99 18.32
N VAL A 398 -32.85 5.08 17.83
CA VAL A 398 -32.16 5.17 16.53
C VAL A 398 -30.73 5.61 16.81
N GLN A 399 -29.79 4.97 16.13
CA GLN A 399 -28.37 5.30 16.21
C GLN A 399 -27.85 5.76 14.86
N TYR A 400 -26.70 6.45 14.82
CA TYR A 400 -26.07 6.83 13.58
C TYR A 400 -24.56 6.52 13.59
N VAL A 401 -23.99 6.44 12.39
CA VAL A 401 -22.56 6.26 12.15
C VAL A 401 -22.13 7.16 11.02
N ILE A 402 -20.98 7.82 11.18
CA ILE A 402 -20.30 8.50 10.08
C ILE A 402 -19.49 7.47 9.32
N VAL A 403 -19.75 7.33 8.02
CA VAL A 403 -19.15 6.35 7.13
C VAL A 403 -18.26 7.06 6.11
N ASN A 404 -17.12 6.49 5.81
CA ASN A 404 -16.26 6.99 4.74
C ASN A 404 -16.95 6.83 3.38
N GLU A 405 -17.24 7.94 2.69
CA GLU A 405 -17.91 7.95 1.38
C GLU A 405 -16.94 7.92 0.19
N ALA A 406 -15.62 7.76 0.42
CA ALA A 406 -14.63 7.74 -0.65
C ALA A 406 -15.02 6.79 -1.79
N GLY A 407 -14.95 7.28 -3.03
CA GLY A 407 -15.36 6.55 -4.22
C GLY A 407 -16.86 6.36 -4.43
N ALA A 408 -17.75 6.78 -3.52
CA ALA A 408 -19.20 6.63 -3.71
C ALA A 408 -19.70 7.39 -4.95
N SER A 409 -19.16 8.58 -5.22
CA SER A 409 -19.47 9.36 -6.43
C SER A 409 -19.00 8.65 -7.71
N VAL A 410 -17.86 7.97 -7.68
CA VAL A 410 -17.33 7.20 -8.81
C VAL A 410 -18.22 5.99 -9.08
N TYR A 411 -18.57 5.23 -8.03
CA TYR A 411 -19.52 4.13 -8.16
C TYR A 411 -20.86 4.57 -8.73
N SER A 412 -21.48 5.61 -8.15
CA SER A 412 -22.83 6.07 -8.53
C SER A 412 -22.94 6.53 -9.98
N ALA A 413 -21.84 7.03 -10.58
CA ALA A 413 -21.74 7.40 -11.99
C ALA A 413 -21.32 6.24 -12.90
N SER A 414 -20.97 5.07 -12.35
CA SER A 414 -20.46 3.93 -13.12
C SER A 414 -21.58 3.22 -13.92
N LYS A 415 -21.15 2.47 -14.95
CA LYS A 415 -22.03 1.58 -15.71
C LYS A 415 -22.66 0.51 -14.80
N LEU A 416 -21.87 -0.05 -13.89
CA LEU A 416 -22.34 -1.04 -12.92
C LEU A 416 -23.49 -0.52 -12.07
N ALA A 417 -23.35 0.68 -11.50
CA ALA A 417 -24.41 1.30 -10.70
C ALA A 417 -25.67 1.64 -11.54
N THR A 418 -25.48 1.95 -12.84
CA THR A 418 -26.59 2.17 -13.76
C THR A 418 -27.32 0.87 -14.07
N GLU A 419 -26.62 -0.24 -14.26
CA GLU A 419 -27.22 -1.56 -14.44
C GLU A 419 -27.92 -2.06 -13.18
N GLU A 420 -27.32 -1.80 -12.00
CA GLU A 420 -27.91 -2.19 -10.69
C GLU A 420 -29.14 -1.37 -10.32
N PHE A 421 -29.14 -0.07 -10.66
CA PHE A 421 -30.22 0.86 -10.34
C PHE A 421 -30.58 1.76 -11.55
N PRO A 422 -31.21 1.20 -12.60
CA PRO A 422 -31.53 1.98 -13.80
C PRO A 422 -32.53 3.10 -13.55
N GLN A 423 -33.39 2.97 -12.50
CA GLN A 423 -34.39 3.93 -12.13
C GLN A 423 -33.91 5.06 -11.21
N PHE A 424 -32.72 4.97 -10.65
CA PHE A 424 -32.20 5.96 -9.70
C PHE A 424 -31.23 6.93 -10.36
N ASP A 425 -31.23 8.17 -9.88
CA ASP A 425 -30.20 9.14 -10.20
C ASP A 425 -28.86 8.86 -9.46
N VAL A 426 -27.82 9.61 -9.82
CA VAL A 426 -26.47 9.45 -9.25
C VAL A 426 -26.48 9.66 -7.73
N GLY A 427 -27.25 10.63 -7.21
CA GLY A 427 -27.30 10.90 -5.77
C GLY A 427 -28.02 9.80 -4.99
N GLN A 428 -29.10 9.25 -5.54
CA GLN A 428 -29.83 8.13 -4.94
C GLN A 428 -28.96 6.86 -4.89
N ARG A 429 -28.18 6.59 -5.95
CA ARG A 429 -27.21 5.48 -5.99
C ARG A 429 -26.09 5.66 -4.94
N SER A 430 -25.61 6.91 -4.76
CA SER A 430 -24.63 7.25 -3.74
C SER A 430 -25.16 6.99 -2.33
N ALA A 431 -26.38 7.47 -2.02
CA ALA A 431 -27.01 7.23 -0.72
C ALA A 431 -27.22 5.72 -0.43
N ALA A 432 -27.63 4.94 -1.44
CA ALA A 432 -27.76 3.49 -1.33
C ALA A 432 -26.41 2.81 -1.04
N SER A 433 -25.33 3.27 -1.71
CA SER A 433 -23.97 2.77 -1.46
C SER A 433 -23.51 3.09 -0.04
N ILE A 434 -23.76 4.29 0.46
CA ILE A 434 -23.41 4.71 1.83
C ILE A 434 -24.13 3.82 2.87
N ALA A 435 -25.40 3.47 2.66
CA ALA A 435 -26.11 2.54 3.53
C ALA A 435 -25.51 1.14 3.52
N ARG A 436 -25.24 0.60 2.34
CA ARG A 436 -24.70 -0.75 2.14
C ARG A 436 -23.27 -0.92 2.66
N ARG A 437 -22.45 0.16 2.61
CA ARG A 437 -21.09 0.16 3.20
C ARG A 437 -21.11 -0.12 4.69
N LEU A 438 -22.17 0.28 5.39
CA LEU A 438 -22.33 -0.02 6.80
C LEU A 438 -22.73 -1.48 7.02
N GLN A 439 -23.58 -2.02 6.13
CA GLN A 439 -24.01 -3.42 6.21
C GLN A 439 -22.89 -4.40 5.87
N ASP A 440 -22.15 -4.17 4.79
CA ASP A 440 -20.93 -4.93 4.41
C ASP A 440 -19.98 -4.07 3.59
N PRO A 441 -18.96 -3.46 4.23
CA PRO A 441 -17.99 -2.59 3.56
C PRO A 441 -17.27 -3.29 2.40
N LEU A 442 -16.83 -4.53 2.58
CA LEU A 442 -16.08 -5.27 1.57
C LEU A 442 -16.93 -5.49 0.31
N SER A 443 -18.15 -6.01 0.47
CA SER A 443 -19.06 -6.31 -0.65
C SER A 443 -19.44 -5.07 -1.46
N GLU A 444 -19.44 -3.90 -0.86
CA GLU A 444 -19.77 -2.65 -1.55
C GLU A 444 -18.53 -2.00 -2.17
N LEU A 445 -17.41 -1.93 -1.45
CA LEU A 445 -16.20 -1.26 -1.92
C LEU A 445 -15.52 -1.96 -3.09
N VAL A 446 -15.64 -3.27 -3.23
CA VAL A 446 -15.11 -4.03 -4.40
C VAL A 446 -15.76 -3.63 -5.74
N LYS A 447 -16.90 -2.93 -5.71
CA LYS A 447 -17.57 -2.39 -6.90
C LYS A 447 -16.86 -1.16 -7.48
N ILE A 448 -15.89 -0.62 -6.77
CA ILE A 448 -15.14 0.61 -7.09
C ILE A 448 -13.72 0.22 -7.49
N ASP A 449 -13.20 0.84 -8.54
CA ASP A 449 -11.76 0.73 -8.83
C ASP A 449 -10.96 1.19 -7.61
N PRO A 450 -10.09 0.36 -7.03
CA PRO A 450 -9.34 0.70 -5.80
C PRO A 450 -8.58 2.03 -5.89
N LYS A 451 -8.11 2.40 -7.09
CA LYS A 451 -7.46 3.71 -7.33
C LYS A 451 -8.40 4.90 -7.14
N SER A 452 -9.69 4.69 -7.24
CA SER A 452 -10.72 5.73 -7.06
C SER A 452 -11.21 5.86 -5.61
N ILE A 453 -10.75 4.98 -4.72
CA ILE A 453 -10.99 5.09 -3.29
C ILE A 453 -9.89 6.01 -2.73
N GLY A 454 -10.26 7.17 -2.17
CA GLY A 454 -9.30 8.11 -1.59
C GLY A 454 -8.71 7.56 -0.30
N VAL A 455 -7.49 7.04 -0.37
CA VAL A 455 -6.77 6.42 0.75
C VAL A 455 -5.47 7.15 1.13
N GLY A 456 -5.13 8.23 0.41
CA GLY A 456 -3.96 9.05 0.75
C GLY A 456 -3.74 10.24 -0.17
N GLN A 457 -2.84 11.12 0.27
CA GLN A 457 -2.43 12.30 -0.51
C GLN A 457 -1.54 11.86 -1.69
N TYR A 458 -1.53 12.66 -2.75
CA TYR A 458 -0.73 12.43 -3.97
C TYR A 458 -1.08 11.14 -4.74
N GLN A 459 -2.19 10.47 -4.41
CA GLN A 459 -2.61 9.23 -5.06
C GLN A 459 -2.75 9.36 -6.59
N HIS A 460 -3.16 10.54 -7.09
CA HIS A 460 -3.33 10.81 -8.51
C HIS A 460 -2.03 11.20 -9.22
N ASP A 461 -0.98 11.56 -8.48
CA ASP A 461 0.28 12.06 -9.04
C ASP A 461 1.30 10.96 -9.31
N MET A 462 1.08 9.76 -8.77
CA MET A 462 2.02 8.65 -8.87
C MET A 462 1.72 7.70 -10.03
N ASN A 463 2.62 6.73 -10.24
CA ASN A 463 2.48 5.71 -11.27
C ASN A 463 1.17 4.93 -11.10
N GLN A 464 0.16 5.21 -11.93
CA GLN A 464 -1.18 4.63 -11.85
C GLN A 464 -1.22 3.12 -12.12
N LYS A 465 -0.24 2.57 -12.84
CA LYS A 465 -0.13 1.12 -13.05
C LYS A 465 0.33 0.42 -11.78
N LYS A 466 1.45 0.86 -11.20
CA LYS A 466 1.96 0.32 -9.90
C LYS A 466 0.91 0.46 -8.80
N LEU A 467 0.27 1.64 -8.69
CA LEU A 467 -0.80 1.87 -7.72
C LEU A 467 -1.96 0.90 -7.91
N GLY A 468 -2.43 0.71 -9.14
CA GLY A 468 -3.54 -0.19 -9.45
C GLY A 468 -3.24 -1.65 -9.14
N GLU A 469 -2.03 -2.11 -9.45
CA GLU A 469 -1.57 -3.47 -9.15
C GLU A 469 -1.47 -3.69 -7.62
N ALA A 470 -0.87 -2.76 -6.89
CA ALA A 470 -0.73 -2.86 -5.43
C ALA A 470 -2.07 -2.82 -4.70
N LEU A 471 -2.94 -1.84 -5.01
CA LEU A 471 -4.25 -1.73 -4.36
C LEU A 471 -5.19 -2.87 -4.77
N GLY A 472 -5.13 -3.33 -6.02
CA GLY A 472 -5.85 -4.51 -6.49
C GLY A 472 -5.45 -5.76 -5.71
N GLY A 473 -4.15 -5.93 -5.45
CA GLY A 473 -3.63 -7.00 -4.59
C GLY A 473 -4.18 -6.96 -3.17
N VAL A 474 -4.29 -5.77 -2.57
CA VAL A 474 -4.89 -5.62 -1.22
C VAL A 474 -6.36 -6.05 -1.20
N VAL A 475 -7.14 -5.67 -2.23
CA VAL A 475 -8.54 -6.11 -2.35
C VAL A 475 -8.62 -7.62 -2.49
N GLU A 476 -7.80 -8.21 -3.36
CA GLU A 476 -7.72 -9.66 -3.56
C GLU A 476 -7.41 -10.39 -2.23
N ASP A 477 -6.43 -9.93 -1.48
CA ASP A 477 -6.06 -10.52 -0.18
C ASP A 477 -7.20 -10.43 0.83
N CYS A 478 -7.87 -9.27 0.94
CA CYS A 478 -9.01 -9.09 1.83
C CYS A 478 -10.17 -10.03 1.47
N VAL A 479 -10.53 -10.10 0.19
CA VAL A 479 -11.65 -10.95 -0.29
C VAL A 479 -11.35 -12.43 -0.04
N ASN A 480 -10.15 -12.90 -0.38
CA ASN A 480 -9.78 -14.31 -0.18
C ASN A 480 -9.62 -14.66 1.30
N ARG A 481 -9.14 -13.74 2.15
CA ARG A 481 -9.04 -13.91 3.60
C ARG A 481 -10.41 -14.04 4.27
N VAL A 482 -11.39 -13.22 3.86
CA VAL A 482 -12.77 -13.29 4.35
C VAL A 482 -13.50 -14.51 3.79
N GLY A 483 -13.27 -14.83 2.51
CA GLY A 483 -14.04 -15.83 1.77
C GLY A 483 -15.43 -15.31 1.39
N VAL A 484 -16.05 -15.93 0.40
CA VAL A 484 -17.25 -15.40 -0.25
C VAL A 484 -18.35 -16.47 -0.34
N ASP A 485 -19.58 -16.13 0.00
CA ASP A 485 -20.73 -17.01 -0.25
C ASP A 485 -21.10 -17.05 -1.73
N LEU A 486 -21.02 -18.24 -2.33
CA LEU A 486 -21.23 -18.47 -3.75
C LEU A 486 -22.64 -18.09 -4.23
N ASN A 487 -23.61 -18.19 -3.33
CA ASN A 487 -25.03 -17.97 -3.65
C ASN A 487 -25.47 -16.52 -3.54
N THR A 488 -24.71 -15.68 -2.83
CA THR A 488 -25.06 -14.27 -2.61
C THR A 488 -24.09 -13.28 -3.25
N ALA A 489 -22.88 -13.74 -3.58
CA ALA A 489 -21.84 -12.89 -4.12
C ALA A 489 -22.21 -12.20 -5.44
N SER A 490 -21.82 -10.93 -5.57
CA SER A 490 -21.87 -10.19 -6.83
C SER A 490 -20.71 -10.56 -7.74
N ALA A 491 -20.85 -10.33 -9.06
CA ALA A 491 -19.78 -10.58 -10.02
C ALA A 491 -18.50 -9.77 -9.69
N PRO A 492 -18.55 -8.48 -9.30
CA PRO A 492 -17.35 -7.75 -8.87
C PRO A 492 -16.65 -8.37 -7.66
N LEU A 493 -17.38 -8.93 -6.69
CA LEU A 493 -16.79 -9.59 -5.53
C LEU A 493 -16.12 -10.91 -5.94
N LEU A 494 -16.77 -11.69 -6.81
CA LEU A 494 -16.23 -12.95 -7.33
C LEU A 494 -14.97 -12.75 -8.16
N GLU A 495 -14.83 -11.61 -8.87
CA GLU A 495 -13.66 -11.31 -9.70
C GLU A 495 -12.35 -11.23 -8.89
N TYR A 496 -12.41 -10.94 -7.58
CA TYR A 496 -11.26 -10.92 -6.69
C TYR A 496 -10.95 -12.27 -6.02
N ILE A 497 -11.76 -13.29 -6.28
CA ILE A 497 -11.45 -14.64 -5.80
C ILE A 497 -10.32 -15.24 -6.64
N SER A 498 -9.36 -15.84 -5.96
CA SER A 498 -8.23 -16.56 -6.56
C SER A 498 -8.67 -17.45 -7.73
N GLY A 499 -8.06 -17.29 -8.89
CA GLY A 499 -8.34 -18.09 -10.08
C GLY A 499 -9.63 -17.74 -10.84
N ILE A 500 -10.40 -16.73 -10.42
CA ILE A 500 -11.64 -16.29 -11.09
C ILE A 500 -11.39 -15.03 -11.93
N SER A 501 -11.53 -15.17 -13.24
CA SER A 501 -11.51 -14.01 -14.13
C SER A 501 -12.87 -13.30 -14.18
N LYS A 502 -12.89 -12.04 -14.63
CA LYS A 502 -14.11 -11.26 -14.85
C LYS A 502 -15.20 -11.99 -15.65
N THR A 503 -14.80 -12.75 -16.68
CA THR A 503 -15.74 -13.54 -17.47
C THR A 503 -16.32 -14.70 -16.65
N VAL A 504 -15.46 -15.40 -15.90
CA VAL A 504 -15.89 -16.52 -15.06
C VAL A 504 -16.80 -16.02 -13.93
N ALA A 505 -16.51 -14.88 -13.31
CA ALA A 505 -17.37 -14.27 -12.29
C ALA A 505 -18.79 -14.00 -12.79
N LYS A 506 -18.92 -13.47 -14.02
CA LYS A 506 -20.24 -13.28 -14.67
C LYS A 506 -20.92 -14.62 -14.95
N ASN A 507 -20.20 -15.59 -15.50
CA ASN A 507 -20.74 -16.91 -15.79
C ASN A 507 -21.23 -17.63 -14.53
N ILE A 508 -20.59 -17.44 -13.37
CA ILE A 508 -21.07 -17.99 -12.08
C ILE A 508 -22.42 -17.40 -11.72
N VAL A 509 -22.58 -16.08 -11.85
CA VAL A 509 -23.85 -15.40 -11.55
C VAL A 509 -24.95 -15.86 -12.53
N GLU A 510 -24.68 -15.87 -13.83
CA GLU A 510 -25.60 -16.33 -14.86
C GLU A 510 -26.00 -17.81 -14.64
N TYR A 511 -25.03 -18.68 -14.30
CA TYR A 511 -25.30 -20.08 -13.99
C TYR A 511 -26.24 -20.22 -12.81
N ARG A 512 -26.02 -19.44 -11.73
CA ARG A 512 -26.86 -19.39 -10.54
C ARG A 512 -28.29 -18.93 -10.85
N GLU A 513 -28.44 -17.92 -11.69
CA GLU A 513 -29.74 -17.40 -12.10
C GLU A 513 -30.51 -18.39 -12.98
N ALA A 514 -29.83 -19.10 -13.86
CA ALA A 514 -30.43 -20.07 -14.75
C ALA A 514 -30.74 -21.45 -14.11
N ASN A 515 -29.90 -21.91 -13.17
CA ASN A 515 -29.98 -23.28 -12.63
C ASN A 515 -30.35 -23.31 -11.12
N GLY A 516 -30.57 -22.15 -10.51
CA GLY A 516 -30.82 -22.05 -9.07
C GLY A 516 -29.54 -22.04 -8.24
N ARG A 517 -29.70 -22.15 -6.93
CA ARG A 517 -28.59 -22.09 -5.96
C ARG A 517 -27.60 -23.24 -6.14
N PHE A 518 -26.34 -22.96 -5.92
CA PHE A 518 -25.31 -24.00 -5.77
C PHE A 518 -25.55 -24.76 -4.48
N THR A 519 -25.57 -26.10 -4.54
CA THR A 519 -25.71 -26.99 -3.40
C THR A 519 -24.40 -27.66 -2.99
N ASN A 520 -23.43 -27.70 -3.90
CA ASN A 520 -22.08 -28.20 -3.63
C ASN A 520 -21.03 -27.50 -4.52
N ARG A 521 -19.79 -27.46 -4.06
CA ARG A 521 -18.65 -26.82 -4.78
C ARG A 521 -18.34 -27.46 -6.12
N LYS A 522 -18.60 -28.78 -6.29
CA LYS A 522 -18.34 -29.48 -7.56
C LYS A 522 -19.18 -28.95 -8.73
N GLN A 523 -20.31 -28.31 -8.44
CA GLN A 523 -21.13 -27.67 -9.48
C GLN A 523 -20.42 -26.52 -10.20
N LEU A 524 -19.39 -25.91 -9.58
CA LEU A 524 -18.55 -24.92 -10.24
C LEU A 524 -17.91 -25.43 -11.52
N LEU A 525 -17.57 -26.72 -11.61
CA LEU A 525 -17.05 -27.35 -12.83
C LEU A 525 -18.03 -27.36 -14.01
N LYS A 526 -19.31 -27.09 -13.75
CA LYS A 526 -20.34 -26.95 -14.80
C LYS A 526 -20.45 -25.51 -15.31
N VAL A 527 -19.80 -24.55 -14.64
CA VAL A 527 -19.82 -23.15 -15.06
C VAL A 527 -18.92 -22.97 -16.31
N PRO A 528 -19.44 -22.33 -17.37
CA PRO A 528 -18.65 -22.10 -18.58
C PRO A 528 -17.32 -21.38 -18.31
N LYS A 529 -16.23 -21.85 -18.92
CA LYS A 529 -14.85 -21.34 -18.78
C LYS A 529 -14.21 -21.51 -17.39
N LEU A 530 -14.84 -22.19 -16.46
CA LEU A 530 -14.24 -22.56 -15.18
C LEU A 530 -13.69 -23.99 -15.30
N GLY A 531 -12.41 -24.11 -15.63
CA GLY A 531 -11.72 -25.39 -15.78
C GLY A 531 -11.20 -25.95 -14.44
N PRO A 532 -10.63 -27.17 -14.45
CA PRO A 532 -10.13 -27.84 -13.25
C PRO A 532 -9.10 -27.01 -12.47
N LYS A 533 -8.18 -26.33 -13.17
CA LYS A 533 -7.17 -25.48 -12.51
C LYS A 533 -7.80 -24.26 -11.82
N ALA A 534 -8.76 -23.60 -12.46
CA ALA A 534 -9.48 -22.49 -11.85
C ALA A 534 -10.30 -22.96 -10.64
N PHE A 535 -10.91 -24.15 -10.75
CA PHE A 535 -11.61 -24.78 -9.63
C PHE A 535 -10.66 -25.03 -8.43
N GLU A 536 -9.50 -25.62 -8.66
CA GLU A 536 -8.48 -25.82 -7.63
C GLU A 536 -8.11 -24.48 -6.95
N GLN A 537 -7.92 -23.42 -7.70
CA GLN A 537 -7.53 -22.12 -7.15
C GLN A 537 -8.64 -21.43 -6.35
N CYS A 538 -9.92 -21.60 -6.73
CA CYS A 538 -11.02 -20.83 -6.16
C CYS A 538 -11.86 -21.58 -5.11
N ALA A 539 -11.93 -22.91 -5.17
CA ALA A 539 -12.93 -23.69 -4.45
C ALA A 539 -12.89 -23.52 -2.92
N GLY A 540 -11.70 -23.35 -2.35
CA GLY A 540 -11.53 -23.16 -0.91
C GLY A 540 -11.99 -21.81 -0.39
N PHE A 541 -12.01 -20.79 -1.27
CA PHE A 541 -12.43 -19.43 -0.94
C PHE A 541 -13.93 -19.18 -1.14
N LEU A 542 -14.59 -20.05 -1.91
CA LEU A 542 -16.03 -20.01 -2.17
C LEU A 542 -16.78 -20.91 -1.19
N ARG A 543 -17.74 -20.35 -0.47
CA ARG A 543 -18.51 -21.03 0.57
C ARG A 543 -19.96 -21.24 0.14
N ILE A 544 -20.58 -22.32 0.64
CA ILE A 544 -22.00 -22.63 0.47
C ILE A 544 -22.57 -22.91 1.85
N ALA A 545 -23.24 -21.91 2.45
CA ALA A 545 -23.68 -21.97 3.86
C ALA A 545 -24.66 -23.11 4.16
N ASP A 546 -25.55 -23.43 3.20
CA ASP A 546 -26.61 -24.41 3.36
C ASP A 546 -26.48 -25.52 2.28
N GLY A 547 -25.23 -25.98 2.04
CA GLY A 547 -24.92 -26.99 1.04
C GLY A 547 -25.18 -28.43 1.49
N GLU A 548 -25.15 -29.35 0.52
CA GLU A 548 -25.27 -30.78 0.76
C GLU A 548 -24.13 -31.29 1.66
N ASN A 549 -22.91 -30.82 1.42
CA ASN A 549 -21.72 -31.13 2.21
C ASN A 549 -21.44 -30.01 3.21
N PRO A 550 -21.47 -30.25 4.53
CA PRO A 550 -21.13 -29.22 5.52
C PRO A 550 -19.74 -28.63 5.37
N LEU A 551 -18.79 -29.36 4.80
CA LEU A 551 -17.44 -28.85 4.52
C LEU A 551 -17.43 -27.73 3.46
N ASP A 552 -18.44 -27.66 2.59
CA ASP A 552 -18.56 -26.57 1.60
C ASP A 552 -18.87 -25.21 2.25
N ALA A 553 -19.35 -25.19 3.50
CA ALA A 553 -19.50 -23.97 4.28
C ALA A 553 -18.22 -23.50 4.98
N THR A 554 -17.15 -24.29 4.93
CA THR A 554 -15.87 -24.05 5.61
C THR A 554 -14.81 -23.51 4.64
N SER A 555 -13.65 -23.10 5.16
CA SER A 555 -12.49 -22.77 4.35
C SER A 555 -11.59 -23.99 4.02
N VAL A 556 -12.02 -25.20 4.40
CA VAL A 556 -11.31 -26.44 4.05
C VAL A 556 -11.35 -26.64 2.54
N HIS A 557 -10.17 -26.86 1.95
CA HIS A 557 -10.08 -27.08 0.51
C HIS A 557 -10.63 -28.46 0.11
N PRO A 558 -11.33 -28.61 -1.03
CA PRO A 558 -11.88 -29.90 -1.47
C PRO A 558 -10.86 -31.03 -1.55
N GLU A 559 -9.62 -30.76 -1.86
CA GLU A 559 -8.55 -31.80 -1.88
C GLU A 559 -8.29 -32.41 -0.49
N SER A 560 -8.57 -31.66 0.59
CA SER A 560 -8.42 -32.12 1.98
C SER A 560 -9.66 -32.80 2.54
N TYR A 561 -10.78 -32.92 1.78
CA TYR A 561 -12.00 -33.55 2.27
C TYR A 561 -11.80 -35.02 2.69
N PRO A 562 -11.08 -35.86 1.93
CA PRO A 562 -10.84 -37.25 2.36
C PRO A 562 -10.14 -37.32 3.73
N ALA A 563 -9.06 -36.51 3.91
CA ALA A 563 -8.33 -36.45 5.17
C ALA A 563 -9.21 -35.90 6.33
N THR A 564 -10.05 -34.90 6.03
CA THR A 564 -10.98 -34.31 7.01
C THR A 564 -12.04 -35.33 7.44
N MET A 565 -12.59 -36.11 6.51
CA MET A 565 -13.57 -37.16 6.84
C MET A 565 -12.95 -38.28 7.71
N GLU A 566 -11.70 -38.65 7.42
CA GLU A 566 -10.97 -39.64 8.23
C GLU A 566 -10.64 -39.07 9.62
N LEU A 567 -10.28 -37.79 9.72
CA LEU A 567 -10.09 -37.08 10.99
C LEU A 567 -11.37 -37.09 11.83
N LEU A 568 -12.53 -36.75 11.24
CA LEU A 568 -13.82 -36.78 11.94
C LEU A 568 -14.13 -38.16 12.45
N LYS A 569 -13.92 -39.22 11.65
CA LYS A 569 -14.10 -40.61 12.06
C LYS A 569 -13.23 -40.99 13.25
N LYS A 570 -11.94 -40.61 13.25
CA LYS A 570 -11.02 -40.85 14.38
C LYS A 570 -11.42 -40.07 15.64
N LEU A 571 -12.05 -38.92 15.49
CA LEU A 571 -12.59 -38.13 16.59
C LEU A 571 -14.01 -38.53 17.01
N GLU A 572 -14.56 -39.59 16.41
CA GLU A 572 -15.93 -40.07 16.66
C GLU A 572 -16.99 -38.97 16.42
N LEU A 573 -16.76 -38.13 15.37
CA LEU A 573 -17.68 -37.08 14.95
C LEU A 573 -18.30 -37.44 13.61
N SER A 574 -19.57 -37.08 13.45
CA SER A 574 -20.32 -37.21 12.20
C SER A 574 -20.38 -35.87 11.45
N MET A 575 -20.78 -35.91 10.17
CA MET A 575 -21.05 -34.70 9.40
C MET A 575 -22.27 -33.92 9.96
N GLU A 576 -23.16 -34.57 10.68
CA GLU A 576 -24.28 -33.92 11.35
C GLU A 576 -23.80 -33.12 12.57
N ASP A 577 -22.79 -33.62 13.30
CA ASP A 577 -22.15 -32.86 14.39
C ASP A 577 -21.49 -31.60 13.87
N VAL A 578 -20.85 -31.65 12.69
CA VAL A 578 -20.29 -30.45 12.02
C VAL A 578 -21.42 -29.46 11.68
N ARG A 579 -22.57 -29.91 11.18
CA ARG A 579 -23.76 -29.07 10.94
C ARG A 579 -24.27 -28.40 12.20
N MET A 580 -24.35 -29.17 13.31
CA MET A 580 -24.78 -28.62 14.60
C MET A 580 -23.82 -27.54 15.11
N LEU A 581 -22.50 -27.73 15.03
CA LEU A 581 -21.49 -26.74 15.38
C LEU A 581 -21.64 -25.49 14.55
N GLN A 582 -21.90 -25.63 13.24
CA GLN A 582 -22.14 -24.48 12.33
C GLN A 582 -23.43 -23.73 12.73
N ALA A 583 -24.48 -24.43 13.07
CA ALA A 583 -25.76 -23.83 13.48
C ALA A 583 -25.62 -23.08 14.82
N GLU A 584 -24.88 -23.63 15.78
CA GLU A 584 -24.58 -22.98 17.06
C GLU A 584 -23.72 -21.72 16.87
N ALA A 585 -22.68 -21.78 16.05
CA ALA A 585 -21.85 -20.61 15.69
C ALA A 585 -22.69 -19.49 15.04
N LYS A 586 -23.63 -19.86 14.17
CA LYS A 586 -24.56 -18.92 13.53
C LYS A 586 -25.54 -18.28 14.53
N LYS A 587 -26.07 -19.03 15.48
CA LYS A 587 -26.93 -18.53 16.57
C LYS A 587 -26.18 -17.62 17.53
N GLY A 588 -24.97 -17.97 17.91
CA GLY A 588 -24.10 -17.13 18.74
C GLY A 588 -23.79 -15.78 18.12
N ARG A 589 -23.53 -15.73 16.79
CA ARG A 589 -23.35 -14.50 16.02
C ARG A 589 -24.61 -13.63 15.98
N ALA A 590 -25.78 -14.22 15.77
CA ALA A 590 -27.05 -13.51 15.76
C ALA A 590 -27.36 -12.88 17.13
N ALA A 591 -27.09 -13.59 18.22
CA ALA A 591 -27.28 -13.12 19.58
C ALA A 591 -26.32 -11.95 19.95
N GLN A 592 -25.07 -12.00 19.50
CA GLN A 592 -24.10 -10.91 19.72
C GLN A 592 -24.45 -9.63 18.94
N ASN A 593 -25.09 -9.76 17.78
CA ASN A 593 -25.56 -8.60 17.00
C ASN A 593 -26.78 -7.92 17.63
N THR A 594 -27.60 -8.65 18.38
CA THR A 594 -28.79 -8.10 19.06
C THR A 594 -28.51 -7.60 20.48
N SER A 595 -27.50 -8.16 21.19
CA SER A 595 -27.18 -7.77 22.57
C SER A 595 -26.28 -6.53 22.70
N GLY A 596 -25.79 -6.00 21.59
CA GLY A 596 -25.00 -4.74 21.56
C GLY A 596 -25.84 -3.50 21.87
N ALA A 597 -27.18 -3.59 21.86
CA ALA A 597 -28.10 -2.48 22.10
C ALA A 597 -28.56 -2.31 23.55
N ASP A 598 -28.51 -3.36 24.39
CA ASP A 598 -29.20 -3.33 25.70
C ASP A 598 -28.32 -3.40 26.96
N SER A 599 -26.99 -3.58 26.86
CA SER A 599 -26.20 -3.95 28.05
C SER A 599 -25.39 -2.82 28.73
N LYS A 600 -25.62 -1.53 28.43
CA LYS A 600 -24.88 -0.43 29.07
C LYS A 600 -25.67 0.63 29.85
N ASN A 601 -26.99 0.47 30.01
CA ASN A 601 -27.79 1.49 30.74
C ASN A 601 -28.25 1.13 32.15
N THR A 602 -27.90 -0.04 32.71
CA THR A 602 -28.35 -0.41 34.07
C THR A 602 -27.24 -0.50 35.11
N SER A 603 -25.96 -0.25 34.77
CA SER A 603 -24.86 -0.28 35.74
C SER A 603 -24.18 1.08 35.98
N GLY A 604 -24.71 2.17 35.44
CA GLY A 604 -24.11 3.51 35.52
C GLY A 604 -24.40 4.27 36.83
N ASP A 605 -25.53 4.02 37.51
CA ASP A 605 -25.96 4.85 38.64
C ASP A 605 -25.55 4.30 40.03
N ALA A 606 -25.30 3.00 40.15
CA ALA A 606 -24.79 2.43 41.43
C ALA A 606 -23.29 2.65 41.66
N ALA A 607 -22.53 2.93 40.60
CA ALA A 607 -21.08 3.15 40.68
C ALA A 607 -20.70 4.63 40.91
N ARG A 608 -21.62 5.56 40.70
CA ARG A 608 -21.33 7.03 40.90
C ARG A 608 -21.44 7.49 42.33
N GLN A 609 -22.12 6.79 43.22
CA GLN A 609 -22.26 7.18 44.62
C GLN A 609 -21.10 6.70 45.52
N ASN A 610 -20.32 5.70 45.12
CA ASN A 610 -19.20 5.20 45.93
C ASN A 610 -17.81 5.79 45.59
N VAL A 611 -17.70 6.59 44.52
CA VAL A 611 -16.42 7.20 44.13
C VAL A 611 -16.25 8.61 44.70
N SER A 612 -17.34 9.25 45.17
CA SER A 612 -17.33 10.60 45.73
C SER A 612 -16.72 10.72 47.15
N ALA A 613 -16.65 9.62 47.90
CA ALA A 613 -16.16 9.63 49.29
C ALA A 613 -14.65 9.32 49.46
N LYS A 614 -13.99 8.73 48.44
CA LYS A 614 -12.56 8.35 48.50
C LYS A 614 -11.58 9.35 47.83
N ASN A 615 -12.07 10.36 47.13
CA ASN A 615 -11.21 11.27 46.36
C ASN A 615 -10.87 12.59 47.07
N LYS A 616 -11.21 12.77 48.37
CA LYS A 616 -10.82 13.96 49.13
C LYS A 616 -9.52 13.84 49.93
N ALA A 617 -8.93 12.65 50.02
CA ALA A 617 -7.71 12.42 50.82
C ALA A 617 -6.39 12.39 50.01
N ASN A 618 -6.41 12.34 48.66
CA ASN A 618 -5.19 12.16 47.85
C ASN A 618 -4.91 13.32 46.84
N ARG A 619 -5.25 14.55 47.23
CA ARG A 619 -5.03 15.73 46.35
C ARG A 619 -3.81 16.57 46.71
N LYS A 620 -2.89 16.11 47.55
CA LYS A 620 -1.71 16.90 47.95
C LYS A 620 -0.35 16.47 47.35
N ASP A 621 -0.25 15.29 46.68
CA ASP A 621 1.07 14.80 46.24
C ASP A 621 1.13 14.38 44.72
N ARG A 622 0.51 15.14 43.84
CA ARG A 622 0.70 14.92 42.38
C ARG A 622 0.84 16.23 41.59
N ARG A 623 1.88 16.95 41.92
CA ARG A 623 2.45 17.97 41.02
C ARG A 623 3.89 17.61 40.72
N GLN A 624 4.11 16.61 39.90
CA GLN A 624 5.36 16.34 39.15
C GLN A 624 5.30 14.91 38.63
N ASN A 625 4.75 14.73 37.44
CA ASN A 625 5.19 13.70 36.51
C ASN A 625 4.50 13.95 35.18
N GLY A 626 5.30 14.31 34.21
CA GLY A 626 4.88 14.52 32.84
C GLY A 626 4.33 13.22 32.21
N PHE A 627 3.37 13.39 31.34
CA PHE A 627 2.74 12.34 30.57
C PHE A 627 3.78 11.58 29.72
N ASN A 628 4.00 10.33 30.07
CA ASN A 628 4.82 9.41 29.29
C ASN A 628 3.91 8.63 28.35
N ILE A 629 3.89 9.01 27.07
CA ILE A 629 3.15 8.28 26.03
C ILE A 629 3.98 7.05 25.67
N ARG A 630 3.62 5.91 26.24
CA ARG A 630 4.12 4.59 25.82
C ARG A 630 3.28 4.12 24.64
N ASN A 631 3.63 4.46 23.45
CA ASN A 631 3.51 3.71 22.19
C ASN A 631 3.75 4.65 20.98
N THR A 632 5.01 4.87 20.66
CA THR A 632 5.42 5.64 19.47
C THR A 632 5.65 4.75 18.24
N ASP A 633 5.36 3.45 18.32
CA ASP A 633 5.70 2.51 17.25
C ASP A 633 4.68 2.44 16.12
N THR A 634 3.56 3.14 16.20
CA THR A 634 2.60 3.29 15.10
C THR A 634 2.76 4.64 14.41
N ALA A 635 2.54 4.68 13.08
CA ALA A 635 2.58 5.92 12.30
C ALA A 635 1.63 7.00 12.88
N MET A 636 0.51 6.59 13.46
CA MET A 636 -0.47 7.45 14.11
C MET A 636 0.03 7.99 15.47
N GLY A 637 0.78 7.17 16.22
CA GLY A 637 1.43 7.61 17.48
C GLY A 637 2.53 8.63 17.22
N ARG A 638 3.28 8.50 16.12
CA ARG A 638 4.30 9.47 15.70
C ARG A 638 3.70 10.77 15.17
N ALA A 639 2.62 10.70 14.41
CA ALA A 639 1.91 11.89 13.93
C ALA A 639 1.26 12.67 15.07
N LEU A 640 0.71 11.98 16.07
CA LEU A 640 0.13 12.60 17.27
C LEU A 640 1.20 13.25 18.15
N ALA A 641 2.37 12.61 18.30
CA ALA A 641 3.51 13.16 19.03
C ALA A 641 4.10 14.40 18.33
N ALA A 642 4.16 14.41 17.00
CA ALA A 642 4.62 15.55 16.22
C ALA A 642 3.61 16.73 16.26
N ALA A 643 2.31 16.45 16.24
CA ALA A 643 1.27 17.48 16.36
C ALA A 643 1.25 18.12 17.77
N MET A 644 1.55 17.35 18.81
CA MET A 644 1.61 17.88 20.19
C MET A 644 2.90 18.67 20.47
N GLN A 645 4.00 18.42 19.77
CA GLN A 645 5.23 19.24 19.87
C GLN A 645 5.08 20.61 19.19
N GLY A 646 4.17 20.76 18.23
CA GLY A 646 3.86 22.06 17.60
C GLY A 646 2.95 22.99 18.43
N MET A 647 2.35 22.51 19.50
CA MET A 647 1.40 23.28 20.33
C MET A 647 1.99 23.92 21.60
N THR A 648 3.31 23.85 21.82
CA THR A 648 3.95 24.42 23.02
C THR A 648 4.86 25.61 22.73
N LEU A 649 4.57 26.41 21.74
CA LEU A 649 5.26 27.69 21.52
C LEU A 649 4.23 28.80 21.36
N ASP A 650 3.68 29.27 22.48
CA ASP A 650 3.34 30.67 22.72
C ASP A 650 2.75 30.83 24.14
N ALA A 651 3.63 31.04 25.09
CA ALA A 651 3.35 31.84 26.31
C ALA A 651 4.65 32.06 27.09
N ASP A 652 5.03 33.30 27.05
CA ASP A 652 5.81 34.01 28.03
C ASP A 652 7.33 34.09 27.95
N ASN A 653 7.65 35.29 27.59
CA ASN A 653 8.85 36.08 27.66
C ASN A 653 9.39 36.22 29.10
N GLY A 654 10.69 36.15 29.27
CA GLY A 654 11.34 36.91 30.34
C GLY A 654 12.37 36.17 31.18
N GLY A 655 13.63 36.47 30.94
CA GLY A 655 14.58 36.65 32.04
C GLY A 655 15.70 35.63 32.24
N THR A 656 16.83 35.94 31.64
CA THR A 656 18.18 35.98 32.23
C THR A 656 18.88 34.73 32.83
N ASP A 657 19.98 34.43 32.17
CA ASP A 657 21.36 34.26 32.72
C ASP A 657 21.79 33.00 33.52
N LYS A 658 22.87 32.49 32.96
CA LYS A 658 24.12 31.99 33.57
C LYS A 658 24.35 30.48 33.79
N LYS A 659 25.31 30.04 32.98
CA LYS A 659 26.57 29.33 33.33
C LYS A 659 26.55 27.98 34.07
N GLY A 660 27.27 27.07 33.44
CA GLY A 660 28.30 26.26 34.09
C GLY A 660 28.23 24.76 33.85
N ALA A 661 28.96 24.26 32.92
CA ALA A 661 30.19 23.48 33.05
C ALA A 661 30.10 22.05 33.64
N ASN A 662 30.58 21.15 32.81
CA ASN A 662 31.49 20.00 33.09
C ASN A 662 30.95 18.75 33.81
N ALA A 663 31.08 17.67 33.15
CA ALA A 663 32.18 16.69 33.05
C ALA A 663 31.82 15.28 33.53
N SER A 664 32.08 14.36 32.65
CA SER A 664 32.76 13.06 32.81
C SER A 664 32.21 11.98 33.73
N GLY A 665 32.09 10.81 33.18
CA GLY A 665 32.83 9.70 33.70
C GLY A 665 32.13 8.34 33.76
N ARG A 666 32.52 7.48 32.83
CA ARG A 666 32.89 6.05 32.94
C ARG A 666 32.04 5.01 33.68
N SER A 667 31.67 4.02 32.88
CA SER A 667 32.08 2.59 32.97
C SER A 667 31.55 1.69 34.08
N GLY A 668 31.14 0.52 33.70
CA GLY A 668 31.25 -0.65 34.54
C GLY A 668 30.27 -1.77 34.25
N ALA A 669 30.81 -2.81 33.68
CA ALA A 669 30.33 -4.13 33.36
C ALA A 669 29.88 -4.97 34.57
N GLY A 670 29.19 -6.11 34.25
CA GLY A 670 29.20 -7.33 35.06
C GLY A 670 27.79 -7.89 35.29
N ALA A 671 27.38 -8.84 34.60
CA ALA A 671 27.45 -10.31 34.66
C ALA A 671 26.70 -10.96 35.86
N SER A 672 25.83 -11.86 35.44
CA SER A 672 25.59 -13.23 35.89
C SER A 672 24.68 -13.54 37.07
N ASN A 673 23.78 -14.43 36.73
CA ASN A 673 23.39 -15.73 37.35
C ASN A 673 22.40 -15.82 38.49
N ALA A 674 21.37 -16.55 38.17
CA ALA A 674 20.95 -17.87 38.70
C ALA A 674 20.05 -17.91 39.95
N ALA A 675 18.91 -18.52 39.66
CA ALA A 675 18.29 -19.67 40.35
C ALA A 675 17.61 -19.52 41.72
N ASN A 676 16.44 -20.08 41.70
CA ASN A 676 15.76 -20.96 42.68
C ASN A 676 14.60 -20.41 43.52
N ALA A 677 13.45 -20.92 43.20
CA ALA A 677 12.55 -21.82 43.94
C ALA A 677 11.93 -21.29 45.26
N SER A 678 10.67 -21.30 45.26
CA SER A 678 9.71 -22.08 46.11
C SER A 678 8.62 -21.27 46.78
N THR A 679 7.40 -21.77 46.53
CA THR A 679 6.25 -21.94 47.43
C THR A 679 5.66 -20.79 48.23
N GLY A 680 4.35 -20.62 48.06
CA GLY A 680 3.50 -19.98 49.06
C GLY A 680 2.17 -19.46 48.50
N ALA A 681 1.12 -20.16 48.84
CA ALA A 681 -0.29 -19.86 48.52
C ALA A 681 -0.77 -18.55 49.15
N ALA A 682 -1.67 -17.83 48.50
CA ALA A 682 -3.02 -17.46 48.96
C ALA A 682 -3.59 -16.21 48.26
N ALA A 683 -4.79 -16.42 47.69
CA ALA A 683 -5.96 -15.52 47.71
C ALA A 683 -5.92 -14.09 47.13
N GLY A 684 -6.62 -13.92 46.06
CA GLY A 684 -7.67 -12.89 45.94
C GLY A 684 -7.29 -11.49 45.47
N SER A 685 -7.55 -11.18 44.22
CA SER A 685 -8.51 -10.16 43.77
C SER A 685 -8.26 -9.77 42.29
N SER A 686 -9.30 -9.88 41.56
CA SER A 686 -9.64 -9.23 40.30
C SER A 686 -8.69 -8.17 39.76
N THR A 687 -8.06 -8.47 38.64
CA THR A 687 -7.68 -7.51 37.63
C THR A 687 -8.09 -8.06 36.27
N SER A 688 -9.11 -7.41 35.70
CA SER A 688 -9.48 -7.53 34.29
C SER A 688 -8.33 -6.97 33.45
N GLY A 689 -7.49 -7.83 32.98
CA GLY A 689 -6.36 -7.52 32.11
C GLY A 689 -5.93 -8.80 31.40
N SER A 690 -6.34 -8.93 30.13
CA SER A 690 -5.72 -9.83 29.16
C SER A 690 -5.69 -11.32 29.50
N GLN A 691 -6.85 -11.97 29.58
CA GLN A 691 -6.97 -13.39 29.24
C GLN A 691 -7.20 -13.55 27.73
N LYS A 692 -6.20 -13.18 26.92
CA LYS A 692 -5.96 -13.79 25.61
C LYS A 692 -4.92 -14.91 25.78
N THR A 693 -5.11 -15.77 26.70
CA THR A 693 -4.64 -17.14 26.59
C THR A 693 -5.53 -17.77 25.53
N ALA A 694 -4.94 -18.12 24.38
CA ALA A 694 -5.60 -18.96 23.41
C ALA A 694 -6.24 -20.11 24.16
N ALA A 695 -7.57 -20.11 24.28
CA ALA A 695 -8.29 -21.27 24.76
C ALA A 695 -7.97 -22.36 23.75
N VAL A 696 -7.17 -23.34 24.16
CA VAL A 696 -6.94 -24.57 23.39
C VAL A 696 -8.32 -25.12 23.10
N SER A 697 -8.63 -25.25 21.84
CA SER A 697 -9.97 -25.63 21.39
C SER A 697 -10.35 -26.99 21.91
N ALA A 698 -11.63 -27.29 21.98
CA ALA A 698 -12.11 -28.58 22.50
C ALA A 698 -11.63 -29.75 21.62
N LEU A 699 -11.58 -29.57 20.28
CA LEU A 699 -11.13 -30.62 19.36
C LEU A 699 -9.59 -30.74 19.37
N GLU A 700 -8.88 -29.65 19.50
CA GLU A 700 -7.42 -29.63 19.57
C GLU A 700 -6.91 -30.45 20.80
N ARG A 701 -7.63 -30.37 21.93
CA ARG A 701 -7.32 -31.19 23.15
C ARG A 701 -7.50 -32.68 22.94
N ARG A 702 -8.31 -33.11 21.97
CA ARG A 702 -8.55 -34.51 21.65
C ARG A 702 -7.46 -35.11 20.76
N ILE A 703 -6.51 -34.28 20.29
CA ILE A 703 -5.40 -34.68 19.42
C ILE A 703 -4.08 -34.52 20.18
N PRO A 704 -3.62 -35.57 20.87
CA PRO A 704 -2.42 -35.49 21.72
C PRO A 704 -1.12 -35.37 20.89
N ASP A 705 -1.07 -35.96 19.69
CA ASP A 705 0.08 -35.97 18.80
C ASP A 705 -0.34 -35.58 17.37
N LYS A 706 -0.23 -34.28 17.06
CA LYS A 706 -0.65 -33.76 15.78
C LYS A 706 0.24 -34.26 14.64
N LYS A 707 1.54 -34.40 14.88
CA LYS A 707 2.49 -34.80 13.84
C LYS A 707 2.20 -36.24 13.39
N LYS A 708 2.03 -37.17 14.34
CA LYS A 708 1.70 -38.55 14.03
C LYS A 708 0.35 -38.66 13.32
N LEU A 709 -0.65 -37.89 13.78
CA LEU A 709 -1.98 -37.91 13.15
C LEU A 709 -1.94 -37.32 11.72
N ALA A 710 -1.18 -36.28 11.50
CA ALA A 710 -0.99 -35.68 10.16
C ALA A 710 -0.35 -36.68 9.18
N GLU A 711 0.71 -37.39 9.63
CA GLU A 711 1.35 -38.46 8.85
C GLU A 711 0.38 -39.60 8.51
N GLU A 712 -0.43 -40.03 9.47
CA GLU A 712 -1.49 -41.07 9.26
C GLU A 712 -2.57 -40.64 8.27
N LEU A 713 -2.88 -39.33 8.23
CA LEU A 713 -3.88 -38.74 7.32
C LEU A 713 -3.31 -38.37 5.96
N GLY A 714 -1.98 -38.47 5.77
CA GLY A 714 -1.28 -38.10 4.54
C GLY A 714 -1.31 -36.61 4.24
N ILE A 715 -1.38 -35.76 5.29
CA ILE A 715 -1.37 -34.28 5.19
C ILE A 715 -0.29 -33.70 6.09
N GLY A 716 0.03 -32.43 5.91
CA GLY A 716 0.96 -31.73 6.78
C GLY A 716 0.34 -31.33 8.13
N GLU A 717 1.17 -31.09 9.13
CA GLU A 717 0.76 -30.69 10.48
C GLU A 717 0.06 -29.32 10.49
N ILE A 718 0.52 -28.37 9.64
CA ILE A 718 -0.09 -27.05 9.50
C ILE A 718 -1.49 -27.18 8.90
N THR A 719 -1.63 -28.00 7.86
CA THR A 719 -2.91 -28.31 7.21
C THR A 719 -3.89 -28.95 8.19
N LEU A 720 -3.43 -29.91 8.98
CA LEU A 720 -4.25 -30.52 10.06
C LEU A 720 -4.72 -29.47 11.07
N THR A 721 -3.82 -28.59 11.49
CA THR A 721 -4.13 -27.52 12.45
C THR A 721 -5.18 -26.55 11.89
N ASP A 722 -5.05 -26.17 10.60
CA ASP A 722 -6.02 -25.30 9.93
C ASP A 722 -7.40 -25.99 9.81
N ILE A 723 -7.45 -27.28 9.47
CA ILE A 723 -8.69 -28.06 9.42
C ILE A 723 -9.37 -28.10 10.80
N VAL A 724 -8.63 -28.40 11.85
CA VAL A 724 -9.18 -28.46 13.22
C VAL A 724 -9.76 -27.12 13.66
N ARG A 725 -9.02 -26.02 13.42
CA ARG A 725 -9.50 -24.67 13.73
C ARG A 725 -10.77 -24.30 12.97
N GLU A 726 -10.84 -24.71 11.71
CA GLU A 726 -12.01 -24.43 10.87
C GLU A 726 -13.23 -25.25 11.29
N LEU A 727 -13.04 -26.49 11.72
CA LEU A 727 -14.14 -27.34 12.25
C LEU A 727 -14.71 -26.81 13.57
N GLU A 728 -13.87 -26.19 14.41
CA GLU A 728 -14.30 -25.60 15.69
C GLU A 728 -15.03 -24.27 15.56
N LYS A 729 -14.62 -23.46 14.62
CA LYS A 729 -15.23 -22.17 14.32
C LYS A 729 -15.51 -22.06 12.83
N PRO A 730 -16.49 -22.82 12.34
CA PRO A 730 -16.77 -22.89 10.91
C PRO A 730 -17.10 -21.51 10.32
N ALA A 731 -16.53 -21.19 9.17
CA ALA A 731 -16.81 -19.98 8.42
C ALA A 731 -16.63 -18.69 9.26
N ARG A 732 -15.65 -18.66 10.17
CA ARG A 732 -15.34 -17.44 10.94
C ARG A 732 -14.97 -16.32 9.99
N ASP A 733 -15.60 -15.17 10.19
CA ASP A 733 -15.21 -13.93 9.50
C ASP A 733 -14.06 -13.28 10.28
N PRO A 734 -12.87 -13.12 9.68
CA PRO A 734 -11.73 -12.49 10.36
C PRO A 734 -12.00 -11.03 10.75
N ARG A 735 -12.99 -10.38 10.16
CA ARG A 735 -13.42 -9.02 10.50
C ARG A 735 -14.08 -8.92 11.88
N GLU A 736 -14.57 -10.03 12.46
CA GLU A 736 -15.15 -10.06 13.80
C GLU A 736 -14.14 -9.67 14.90
N ASP A 737 -12.84 -9.84 14.64
CA ASP A 737 -11.77 -9.46 15.58
C ASP A 737 -11.40 -7.98 15.51
N MET A 738 -11.88 -7.27 14.50
CA MET A 738 -11.58 -5.84 14.29
C MET A 738 -12.49 -4.96 15.16
N PRO A 739 -12.04 -3.74 15.49
CA PRO A 739 -12.87 -2.79 16.25
C PRO A 739 -14.18 -2.48 15.50
N ARG A 740 -15.30 -2.67 16.18
CA ARG A 740 -16.62 -2.32 15.60
C ARG A 740 -16.77 -0.81 15.46
N PRO A 741 -17.47 -0.32 14.43
CA PRO A 741 -17.85 1.08 14.33
C PRO A 741 -18.63 1.54 15.57
N ILE A 742 -18.34 2.74 16.02
CA ILE A 742 -19.02 3.32 17.21
C ILE A 742 -20.38 3.84 16.77
N LEU A 743 -21.45 3.18 17.25
CA LEU A 743 -22.82 3.63 17.07
C LEU A 743 -23.08 4.78 18.06
N ARG A 744 -23.67 5.87 17.57
CA ARG A 744 -23.84 7.12 18.31
C ARG A 744 -25.32 7.48 18.44
N SER A 745 -25.69 8.09 19.55
CA SER A 745 -27.00 8.70 19.80
C SER A 745 -26.92 10.21 20.09
N ASP A 746 -25.70 10.74 20.31
CA ASP A 746 -25.40 12.11 20.65
C ASP A 746 -24.17 12.64 19.90
N VAL A 747 -24.04 13.95 19.79
CA VAL A 747 -22.83 14.58 19.23
C VAL A 747 -21.68 14.34 20.19
N LEU A 748 -20.70 13.60 19.75
CA LEU A 748 -19.40 13.60 20.45
C LEU A 748 -18.71 14.93 20.11
N LEU A 749 -18.70 15.84 21.05
CA LEU A 749 -17.77 16.97 21.08
C LEU A 749 -16.34 16.39 21.22
N SER A 750 -15.88 15.73 20.22
CA SER A 750 -14.51 15.25 20.13
C SER A 750 -13.69 16.42 19.64
N LEU A 751 -13.00 17.06 20.57
CA LEU A 751 -11.88 17.98 20.34
C LEU A 751 -10.67 17.29 19.64
N ILE A 752 -10.87 16.13 19.01
CA ILE A 752 -9.80 15.29 18.43
C ILE A 752 -9.95 15.16 16.91
N HIS A 753 -10.60 16.08 16.26
CA HIS A 753 -10.66 16.12 14.79
C HIS A 753 -10.36 17.54 14.30
N ILE A 754 -9.14 17.94 14.54
CA ILE A 754 -8.46 18.99 13.78
C ILE A 754 -7.29 18.37 13.05
#